data_6a6bc1c74fb750dc54b61221cc41a772
#
_entry.id   6a6bc1c74fb750dc54b61221cc41a772
#
_cell.length_a   1.000
_cell.length_b   1.000
_cell.length_c   1.000
_cell.angle_alpha   90.00
_cell.angle_beta   90.00
_cell.angle_gamma   90.00
#
_symmetry.space_group_name_H-M   'P 1'
#
loop_
_entity.id
_entity.type
_entity.pdbx_description
1 polymer ?
#
loop_
_entity_poly.entity_id
_entity_poly.type
_entity_poly.pdbx_seq_one_letter_code
_entity_poly.pdbx_strand_id
1 'polypeptide(L)'
;MARRRSAKPFTAVRFRLVPQKIAFSYETAIFFVFLHFIMNMKMKNKILFFLFAFVFFHAAQAQWQPMNGPQGRYIRSILCTDSLYYAATGGGVMVSSDKGLNWEFRNNGLTSCDTKCLVAYNDTVFLATDENIFRTTDGGLNWTPDPYIHNHYVKHILVHNGSLLASTYIQGVYQSTEGTQGEYVTGVFPSDVRYPYFMSDNEDAVFIATYRRGIYRSFNNGASWESCNSGLNSDVLGIYCHNRKVFATVLGQGVMVSSNNGDTWTSANLNKQAKGYAHLGDTLYAACIGQGVYVTYDNGVTWHDFNSNLASKNLWCMDARDGYIFVGDTQGRIYRGNADGSGWIRTNTPSFLASVGNIGISGGRILAATHGSDMFYTDNGSTWTQSSNIGTVEIRGMLVEGNNVFIGTDMLGSFLSTDRGSSFVSAGAGLPEAQWLQSLVRCGSQIIAGSKDRMYVSFGLGQQWYVPTCLPYEIDVVDLTWDGRIMYHVSYDGVLRYSSEQGSNWQVLNSPFEGVNYTALRYHDNGLYLGTREHGLHFTDDMGETWQSVDALPGDATVRRIITTDTIVAVGCEDGSIYLKYDHSDWLQIENIPVDGPILDICIDGERIYASPMAGGIWYIELPPIPDAVAEFNEIVLTITPNPASSFLAISAGESLQNAELTVYNLQGKVCYNCKMRGDRNEISVCDFPTGIYFVKVAGDNAYIVRKVVIQH
;
A
#
# COMPACT_ATOMS: atom_id res chain seq x y z
N MET A 1 79.78 -2.73 49.95
CA MET A 1 80.11 -3.53 48.73
C MET A 1 78.92 -3.52 47.79
N ALA A 2 79.05 -2.75 46.69
CA ALA A 2 77.98 -2.58 45.72
C ALA A 2 78.01 -3.69 44.68
N ARG A 3 76.90 -4.20 44.25
CA ARG A 3 76.76 -4.90 43.00
C ARG A 3 75.59 -4.30 42.19
N ARG A 4 75.93 -3.65 41.12
CA ARG A 4 75.08 -3.18 40.03
C ARG A 4 74.40 -4.41 39.39
N ARG A 5 73.06 -4.34 39.16
CA ARG A 5 72.38 -5.24 38.24
C ARG A 5 72.00 -4.44 36.98
N SER A 6 72.49 -4.95 35.85
CA SER A 6 72.26 -4.46 34.51
C SER A 6 70.85 -4.70 34.04
N ALA A 7 70.23 -3.71 33.41
CA ALA A 7 68.98 -3.81 32.71
C ALA A 7 69.16 -4.57 31.39
N LYS A 8 68.26 -5.53 31.10
CA LYS A 8 68.14 -6.18 29.79
C LYS A 8 67.28 -5.31 28.87
N PRO A 9 67.55 -5.25 27.54
CA PRO A 9 66.76 -4.46 26.62
C PRO A 9 65.46 -5.14 26.22
N PHE A 10 64.41 -4.33 26.10
CA PHE A 10 63.10 -4.74 25.59
C PHE A 10 63.22 -5.16 24.10
N THR A 11 62.70 -6.33 23.78
CA THR A 11 62.53 -6.86 22.40
C THR A 11 61.32 -6.15 21.75
N ALA A 12 61.57 -5.43 20.69
CA ALA A 12 60.52 -4.83 19.86
C ALA A 12 59.73 -5.92 19.12
N VAL A 13 58.45 -5.99 19.38
CA VAL A 13 57.50 -6.81 18.60
C VAL A 13 57.19 -6.03 17.33
N ARG A 14 57.65 -6.54 16.18
CA ARG A 14 57.25 -6.03 14.85
C ARG A 14 55.84 -6.51 14.56
N PHE A 15 54.88 -5.60 14.61
CA PHE A 15 53.62 -5.79 13.94
C PHE A 15 53.78 -5.70 12.44
N ARG A 16 53.51 -6.79 11.75
CA ARG A 16 53.41 -6.84 10.30
C ARG A 16 52.03 -6.30 9.90
N LEU A 17 51.97 -5.05 9.47
CA LEU A 17 50.79 -4.47 8.82
C LEU A 17 50.62 -5.15 7.46
N VAL A 18 49.57 -5.93 7.31
CA VAL A 18 49.05 -6.37 6.01
C VAL A 18 48.35 -5.15 5.38
N PRO A 19 48.68 -4.72 4.17
CA PRO A 19 47.98 -3.62 3.55
C PRO A 19 46.58 -4.06 3.14
N GLN A 20 45.57 -3.72 3.91
CA GLN A 20 44.23 -3.66 3.39
C GLN A 20 44.20 -2.53 2.35
N LYS A 21 43.94 -2.89 1.09
CA LYS A 21 43.57 -1.93 0.05
C LYS A 21 42.23 -1.31 0.45
N ILE A 22 42.28 -0.14 1.06
CA ILE A 22 41.12 0.74 1.19
C ILE A 22 40.91 1.28 -0.22
N ALA A 23 39.87 0.78 -0.90
CA ALA A 23 39.38 1.38 -2.11
C ALA A 23 38.74 2.71 -1.73
N PHE A 24 39.47 3.82 -1.89
CA PHE A 24 38.87 5.14 -1.85
C PHE A 24 37.90 5.25 -3.02
N SER A 25 36.65 5.59 -2.74
CA SER A 25 35.69 5.89 -3.80
C SER A 25 36.20 7.08 -4.61
N TYR A 26 35.84 7.13 -5.89
CA TYR A 26 36.22 8.23 -6.80
C TYR A 26 35.86 9.61 -6.22
N GLU A 27 34.81 9.70 -5.44
CA GLU A 27 34.34 10.89 -4.72
C GLU A 27 35.31 11.38 -3.65
N THR A 28 35.95 10.48 -2.91
CA THR A 28 36.92 10.86 -1.86
C THR A 28 38.21 11.42 -2.48
N ALA A 29 38.64 10.89 -3.64
CA ALA A 29 39.79 11.41 -4.38
C ALA A 29 39.50 12.83 -4.95
N ILE A 30 38.31 13.06 -5.48
CA ILE A 30 37.84 14.35 -5.96
C ILE A 30 37.78 15.35 -4.82
N PHE A 31 37.29 14.96 -3.65
CA PHE A 31 37.21 15.83 -2.46
C PHE A 31 38.60 16.35 -2.00
N PHE A 32 39.63 15.49 -1.96
CA PHE A 32 40.98 15.90 -1.61
C PHE A 32 41.63 16.82 -2.65
N VAL A 33 41.40 16.59 -3.92
CA VAL A 33 41.88 17.48 -5.00
C VAL A 33 41.19 18.84 -4.91
N PHE A 34 39.89 18.87 -4.61
CA PHE A 34 39.10 20.08 -4.42
C PHE A 34 39.55 20.88 -3.19
N LEU A 35 39.82 20.19 -2.08
CA LEU A 35 40.34 20.82 -0.85
C LEU A 35 41.71 21.46 -1.07
N HIS A 36 42.60 20.81 -1.81
CA HIS A 36 43.90 21.33 -2.17
C HIS A 36 43.81 22.56 -3.09
N PHE A 37 42.86 22.62 -4.00
CA PHE A 37 42.59 23.76 -4.86
C PHE A 37 42.08 24.96 -4.07
N ILE A 38 41.17 24.76 -3.14
CA ILE A 38 40.64 25.84 -2.25
C ILE A 38 41.74 26.42 -1.33
N MET A 39 42.62 25.57 -0.81
CA MET A 39 43.70 26.02 0.07
C MET A 39 44.68 27.01 -0.63
N ASN A 40 44.84 26.91 -1.94
CA ASN A 40 45.76 27.75 -2.75
C ASN A 40 45.12 29.01 -3.33
N MET A 41 43.84 29.28 -3.11
CA MET A 41 43.15 30.50 -3.59
C MET A 41 43.41 31.70 -2.71
N LYS A 42 43.49 32.92 -3.29
CA LYS A 42 43.57 34.20 -2.53
C LYS A 42 42.26 34.44 -1.74
N MET A 43 42.38 35.07 -0.57
CA MET A 43 41.28 35.15 0.41
C MET A 43 39.96 35.75 -0.14
N LYS A 44 40.00 36.73 -1.06
CA LYS A 44 38.80 37.29 -1.71
C LYS A 44 38.10 36.23 -2.63
N ASN A 45 38.86 35.41 -3.30
CA ASN A 45 38.31 34.36 -4.17
C ASN A 45 37.79 33.17 -3.35
N LYS A 46 38.33 32.93 -2.13
CA LYS A 46 37.82 31.93 -1.21
C LYS A 46 36.38 32.24 -0.76
N ILE A 47 36.12 33.50 -0.42
CA ILE A 47 34.79 33.96 0.01
C ILE A 47 33.78 33.81 -1.14
N LEU A 48 34.16 34.23 -2.36
CA LEU A 48 33.31 34.09 -3.54
C LEU A 48 33.08 32.61 -3.89
N PHE A 49 34.10 31.75 -3.75
CA PHE A 49 34.00 30.31 -4.00
C PHE A 49 33.17 29.60 -2.92
N PHE A 50 33.30 29.99 -1.63
CA PHE A 50 32.44 29.45 -0.58
C PHE A 50 30.99 29.91 -0.74
N LEU A 51 30.71 31.14 -1.17
CA LEU A 51 29.39 31.60 -1.54
C LEU A 51 28.84 30.83 -2.76
N PHE A 52 29.66 30.61 -3.77
CA PHE A 52 29.26 29.81 -4.94
C PHE A 52 29.09 28.32 -4.60
N ALA A 53 29.98 27.74 -3.79
CA ALA A 53 29.83 26.36 -3.30
C ALA A 53 28.64 26.21 -2.34
N PHE A 54 28.35 27.24 -1.52
CA PHE A 54 27.18 27.25 -0.64
C PHE A 54 25.86 27.30 -1.46
N VAL A 55 25.84 28.06 -2.55
CA VAL A 55 24.70 28.08 -3.49
C VAL A 55 24.58 26.74 -4.25
N PHE A 56 25.70 26.10 -4.63
CA PHE A 56 25.67 24.78 -5.26
C PHE A 56 25.38 23.62 -4.29
N PHE A 57 25.77 23.74 -3.00
CA PHE A 57 25.42 22.73 -1.99
C PHE A 57 23.97 22.82 -1.52
N HIS A 58 23.28 23.97 -1.71
CA HIS A 58 21.84 24.11 -1.47
C HIS A 58 21.00 23.72 -2.67
N ALA A 59 21.61 23.40 -3.81
CA ALA A 59 20.97 22.78 -4.96
C ALA A 59 21.24 21.26 -5.02
N ALA A 60 21.50 20.60 -3.90
CA ALA A 60 21.30 19.16 -3.79
C ALA A 60 19.78 18.96 -3.87
N GLN A 61 19.28 18.63 -5.06
CA GLN A 61 17.89 18.21 -5.23
C GLN A 61 17.63 17.13 -4.19
N ALA A 62 16.56 17.29 -3.43
CA ALA A 62 16.16 16.29 -2.47
C ALA A 62 15.95 14.97 -3.24
N GLN A 63 16.74 13.98 -2.94
CA GLN A 63 16.70 12.68 -3.61
C GLN A 63 15.92 11.68 -2.77
N TRP A 64 15.11 10.87 -3.41
CA TRP A 64 14.39 9.78 -2.75
C TRP A 64 15.35 8.82 -2.03
N GLN A 65 15.03 8.53 -0.78
CA GLN A 65 15.79 7.61 0.08
C GLN A 65 14.94 6.37 0.39
N PRO A 66 15.45 5.15 0.19
CA PRO A 66 14.74 3.93 0.54
C PRO A 66 14.76 3.72 2.06
N MET A 67 13.65 3.22 2.60
CA MET A 67 13.55 2.86 4.02
C MET A 67 13.98 1.41 4.33
N ASN A 68 14.48 0.66 3.35
CA ASN A 68 14.96 -0.72 3.50
C ASN A 68 13.94 -1.68 4.16
N GLY A 69 12.65 -1.50 3.88
CA GLY A 69 11.61 -2.37 4.39
C GLY A 69 10.19 -1.83 4.13
N PRO A 70 9.19 -2.56 4.62
CA PRO A 70 9.28 -3.90 5.20
C PRO A 70 9.72 -4.98 4.20
N GLN A 71 10.31 -6.08 4.71
CA GLN A 71 10.71 -7.20 3.86
C GLN A 71 9.49 -7.95 3.34
N GLY A 72 9.51 -8.30 2.07
CA GLY A 72 8.48 -9.12 1.44
C GLY A 72 8.46 -10.54 2.01
N ARG A 73 7.27 -11.09 2.08
CA ARG A 73 7.00 -12.41 2.62
C ARG A 73 6.12 -13.20 1.65
N TYR A 74 5.94 -14.47 1.93
CA TYR A 74 5.09 -15.41 1.22
C TYR A 74 5.48 -15.66 -0.24
N ILE A 75 5.90 -16.89 -0.51
CA ILE A 75 5.81 -17.47 -1.84
C ILE A 75 4.42 -18.09 -1.93
N ARG A 76 3.57 -17.54 -2.79
CA ARG A 76 2.14 -17.90 -2.85
C ARG A 76 1.82 -19.01 -3.81
N SER A 77 2.55 -19.09 -4.91
CA SER A 77 2.43 -20.13 -5.92
C SER A 77 3.78 -20.40 -6.54
N ILE A 78 4.05 -21.64 -6.86
CA ILE A 78 5.19 -22.06 -7.69
C ILE A 78 4.60 -22.79 -8.88
N LEU A 79 5.14 -22.57 -10.07
CA LEU A 79 4.79 -23.23 -11.32
C LEU A 79 6.06 -23.68 -12.02
N CYS A 80 6.22 -24.97 -12.19
CA CYS A 80 7.34 -25.58 -12.92
C CYS A 80 6.91 -25.98 -14.33
N THR A 81 7.43 -25.30 -15.37
CA THR A 81 7.23 -25.64 -16.77
C THR A 81 8.41 -26.43 -17.32
N ASP A 82 8.37 -26.84 -18.58
CA ASP A 82 9.48 -27.57 -19.24
C ASP A 82 10.78 -26.78 -19.31
N SER A 83 10.68 -25.45 -19.45
CA SER A 83 11.84 -24.58 -19.70
C SER A 83 12.17 -23.64 -18.55
N LEU A 84 11.16 -23.11 -17.88
CA LEU A 84 11.29 -22.09 -16.85
C LEU A 84 10.45 -22.42 -15.63
N TYR A 85 10.90 -21.99 -14.46
CA TYR A 85 10.12 -22.10 -13.22
C TYR A 85 9.75 -20.71 -12.75
N TYR A 86 8.52 -20.55 -12.26
CA TYR A 86 7.94 -19.28 -11.84
C TYR A 86 7.52 -19.34 -10.39
N ALA A 87 7.63 -18.24 -9.69
CA ALA A 87 7.12 -18.09 -8.32
C ALA A 87 6.38 -16.78 -8.15
N ALA A 88 5.11 -16.86 -7.77
CA ALA A 88 4.28 -15.70 -7.44
C ALA A 88 4.54 -15.27 -5.98
N THR A 89 4.78 -13.98 -5.77
CA THR A 89 5.16 -13.41 -4.48
C THR A 89 4.40 -12.13 -4.18
N GLY A 90 4.56 -11.57 -2.97
CA GLY A 90 4.08 -10.22 -2.65
C GLY A 90 4.92 -9.08 -3.25
N GLY A 91 5.94 -9.38 -4.03
CA GLY A 91 6.78 -8.41 -4.76
C GLY A 91 6.80 -8.65 -6.27
N GLY A 92 5.85 -9.43 -6.79
CA GLY A 92 5.74 -9.78 -8.20
C GLY A 92 6.16 -11.23 -8.49
N VAL A 93 6.63 -11.48 -9.71
CA VAL A 93 6.98 -12.82 -10.19
C VAL A 93 8.49 -12.99 -10.24
N MET A 94 8.98 -14.05 -9.62
CA MET A 94 10.34 -14.54 -9.82
C MET A 94 10.37 -15.67 -10.84
N VAL A 95 11.41 -15.69 -11.68
CA VAL A 95 11.61 -16.70 -12.71
C VAL A 95 12.99 -17.33 -12.55
N SER A 96 13.09 -18.64 -12.77
CA SER A 96 14.33 -19.41 -12.78
C SER A 96 14.48 -20.16 -14.10
N SER A 97 15.68 -20.10 -14.69
CA SER A 97 16.06 -20.83 -15.90
C SER A 97 17.01 -22.00 -15.63
N ASP A 98 17.35 -22.26 -14.37
CA ASP A 98 18.33 -23.27 -13.95
C ASP A 98 17.74 -24.30 -12.98
N LYS A 99 16.50 -24.69 -13.22
CA LYS A 99 15.74 -25.67 -12.41
C LYS A 99 15.64 -25.24 -10.94
N GLY A 100 15.35 -23.94 -10.72
CA GLY A 100 15.03 -23.37 -9.43
C GLY A 100 16.23 -23.17 -8.49
N LEU A 101 17.46 -23.15 -8.98
CA LEU A 101 18.63 -22.83 -8.17
C LEU A 101 18.76 -21.33 -7.92
N ASN A 102 18.63 -20.53 -8.98
CA ASN A 102 18.68 -19.08 -8.94
C ASN A 102 17.37 -18.50 -9.48
N TRP A 103 16.92 -17.42 -8.88
CA TRP A 103 15.67 -16.73 -9.20
C TRP A 103 15.93 -15.25 -9.45
N GLU A 104 15.21 -14.66 -10.39
CA GLU A 104 15.24 -13.22 -10.70
C GLU A 104 13.83 -12.68 -10.87
N PHE A 105 13.59 -11.41 -10.53
CA PHE A 105 12.29 -10.77 -10.77
C PHE A 105 12.11 -10.43 -12.25
N ARG A 106 10.90 -10.70 -12.77
CA ARG A 106 10.42 -10.33 -14.09
C ARG A 106 9.02 -9.75 -13.99
N ASN A 107 8.93 -8.45 -13.72
CA ASN A 107 7.68 -7.74 -13.45
C ASN A 107 7.26 -6.78 -14.57
N ASN A 108 8.02 -6.68 -15.67
CA ASN A 108 7.74 -5.71 -16.73
C ASN A 108 6.34 -5.90 -17.30
N GLY A 109 5.53 -4.82 -17.32
CA GLY A 109 4.14 -4.83 -17.76
C GLY A 109 3.10 -5.22 -16.70
N LEU A 110 3.50 -5.58 -15.48
CA LEU A 110 2.56 -5.77 -14.37
C LEU A 110 2.12 -4.40 -13.81
N THR A 111 0.83 -4.24 -13.55
CA THR A 111 0.26 -3.10 -12.83
C THR A 111 0.00 -3.39 -11.35
N SER A 112 0.19 -4.64 -10.93
CA SER A 112 0.16 -5.08 -9.53
C SER A 112 1.22 -6.15 -9.28
N CYS A 113 2.00 -5.99 -8.21
CA CYS A 113 2.94 -7.01 -7.72
C CYS A 113 2.34 -7.93 -6.65
N ASP A 114 1.08 -7.76 -6.28
CA ASP A 114 0.37 -8.66 -5.38
C ASP A 114 -0.10 -9.91 -6.12
N THR A 115 0.86 -10.75 -6.52
CA THR A 115 0.60 -11.94 -7.34
C THR A 115 0.08 -13.10 -6.49
N LYS A 116 -0.91 -13.83 -6.99
CA LYS A 116 -1.64 -14.86 -6.23
C LYS A 116 -1.36 -16.28 -6.71
N CYS A 117 -1.55 -16.53 -8.01
CA CYS A 117 -1.52 -17.87 -8.58
C CYS A 117 -0.99 -17.84 -10.01
N LEU A 118 -0.28 -18.89 -10.39
CA LEU A 118 0.27 -19.10 -11.73
C LEU A 118 -0.30 -20.39 -12.34
N VAL A 119 -0.60 -20.37 -13.64
CA VAL A 119 -0.95 -21.56 -14.40
C VAL A 119 -0.38 -21.47 -15.81
N ALA A 120 0.05 -22.59 -16.38
CA ALA A 120 0.47 -22.67 -17.77
C ALA A 120 -0.58 -23.36 -18.63
N TYR A 121 -0.80 -22.84 -19.83
CA TYR A 121 -1.58 -23.48 -20.87
C TYR A 121 -0.94 -23.22 -22.24
N ASN A 122 -0.63 -24.29 -22.95
CA ASN A 122 0.21 -24.24 -24.15
C ASN A 122 1.51 -23.46 -23.89
N ASP A 123 1.86 -22.52 -24.75
CA ASP A 123 3.07 -21.68 -24.62
C ASP A 123 2.84 -20.42 -23.76
N THR A 124 1.67 -20.31 -23.10
CA THR A 124 1.29 -19.14 -22.34
C THR A 124 1.31 -19.43 -20.84
N VAL A 125 1.91 -18.56 -20.06
CA VAL A 125 1.78 -18.56 -18.59
C VAL A 125 0.84 -17.43 -18.20
N PHE A 126 -0.18 -17.78 -17.41
CA PHE A 126 -1.14 -16.86 -16.83
C PHE A 126 -0.82 -16.62 -15.36
N LEU A 127 -0.99 -15.38 -14.94
CA LEU A 127 -0.74 -14.90 -13.58
C LEU A 127 -1.99 -14.18 -13.05
N ALA A 128 -2.51 -14.63 -11.94
CA ALA A 128 -3.54 -13.90 -11.21
C ALA A 128 -2.90 -12.89 -10.26
N THR A 129 -3.42 -11.68 -10.25
CA THR A 129 -3.12 -10.63 -9.28
C THR A 129 -4.40 -10.19 -8.57
N ASP A 130 -4.29 -9.29 -7.60
CA ASP A 130 -5.46 -8.73 -6.94
C ASP A 130 -6.29 -7.80 -7.84
N GLU A 131 -5.75 -7.35 -8.97
CA GLU A 131 -6.44 -6.45 -9.89
C GLU A 131 -6.87 -7.13 -11.19
N ASN A 132 -6.00 -7.99 -11.76
CA ASN A 132 -6.17 -8.53 -13.09
C ASN A 132 -5.60 -9.94 -13.23
N ILE A 133 -5.86 -10.55 -14.39
CA ILE A 133 -5.05 -11.64 -14.91
C ILE A 133 -4.08 -11.06 -15.93
N PHE A 134 -2.82 -11.47 -15.85
CA PHE A 134 -1.77 -11.17 -16.81
C PHE A 134 -1.34 -12.44 -17.52
N ARG A 135 -0.78 -12.29 -18.72
CA ARG A 135 -0.23 -13.40 -19.51
C ARG A 135 1.12 -13.04 -20.11
N THR A 136 1.95 -14.06 -20.26
CA THR A 136 3.24 -13.97 -20.95
C THR A 136 3.44 -15.16 -21.87
N THR A 137 4.07 -14.94 -23.04
CA THR A 137 4.51 -15.96 -24.00
C THR A 137 6.01 -15.92 -24.21
N ASP A 138 6.73 -15.04 -23.53
CA ASP A 138 8.17 -14.79 -23.67
C ASP A 138 8.97 -15.14 -22.41
N GLY A 139 8.41 -15.98 -21.55
CA GLY A 139 9.06 -16.43 -20.33
C GLY A 139 9.03 -15.39 -19.19
N GLY A 140 8.05 -14.52 -19.19
CA GLY A 140 7.88 -13.49 -18.16
C GLY A 140 8.71 -12.24 -18.40
N LEU A 141 9.37 -12.10 -19.55
CA LEU A 141 10.08 -10.87 -19.88
C LEU A 141 9.13 -9.69 -20.04
N ASN A 142 7.92 -9.96 -20.57
CA ASN A 142 6.84 -9.00 -20.66
C ASN A 142 5.52 -9.66 -20.25
N TRP A 143 4.75 -8.94 -19.41
CA TRP A 143 3.41 -9.33 -19.01
C TRP A 143 2.40 -8.39 -19.65
N THR A 144 1.32 -8.92 -20.18
CA THR A 144 0.21 -8.15 -20.74
C THR A 144 -1.07 -8.52 -20.02
N PRO A 145 -1.95 -7.54 -19.72
CA PRO A 145 -3.26 -7.85 -19.14
C PRO A 145 -4.05 -8.81 -20.05
N ASP A 146 -4.73 -9.75 -19.46
CA ASP A 146 -5.68 -10.59 -20.21
C ASP A 146 -6.86 -9.71 -20.66
N PRO A 147 -7.22 -9.71 -21.97
CA PRO A 147 -8.24 -8.81 -22.49
C PRO A 147 -9.66 -9.18 -22.04
N TYR A 148 -9.87 -10.35 -21.45
CA TYR A 148 -11.19 -10.88 -21.17
C TYR A 148 -11.55 -10.90 -19.70
N ILE A 149 -10.57 -11.12 -18.80
CA ILE A 149 -10.77 -11.13 -17.35
C ILE A 149 -9.91 -10.03 -16.75
N HIS A 150 -10.49 -8.84 -16.58
CA HIS A 150 -9.83 -7.66 -16.02
C HIS A 150 -10.73 -6.94 -15.02
N ASN A 151 -10.14 -6.17 -14.13
CA ASN A 151 -10.82 -5.42 -13.05
C ASN A 151 -11.59 -6.32 -12.06
N HIS A 152 -11.16 -7.56 -11.88
CA HIS A 152 -11.73 -8.49 -10.92
C HIS A 152 -10.66 -8.96 -9.94
N TYR A 153 -10.99 -8.96 -8.66
CA TYR A 153 -10.09 -9.45 -7.61
C TYR A 153 -9.97 -10.97 -7.70
N VAL A 154 -9.01 -11.43 -8.50
CA VAL A 154 -8.82 -12.86 -8.77
C VAL A 154 -8.07 -13.51 -7.61
N LYS A 155 -8.59 -14.61 -7.10
CA LYS A 155 -7.97 -15.38 -6.00
C LYS A 155 -7.21 -16.59 -6.49
N HIS A 156 -7.75 -17.29 -7.48
CA HIS A 156 -7.11 -18.47 -8.06
C HIS A 156 -7.49 -18.62 -9.52
N ILE A 157 -6.59 -19.17 -10.32
CA ILE A 157 -6.82 -19.51 -11.72
C ILE A 157 -6.52 -20.99 -11.96
N LEU A 158 -7.26 -21.58 -12.87
CA LEU A 158 -7.16 -22.98 -13.26
C LEU A 158 -7.49 -23.12 -14.75
N VAL A 159 -6.80 -24.00 -15.44
CA VAL A 159 -7.17 -24.39 -16.82
C VAL A 159 -7.81 -25.77 -16.78
N HIS A 160 -9.06 -25.87 -17.26
CA HIS A 160 -9.80 -27.11 -17.37
C HIS A 160 -10.47 -27.20 -18.76
N ASN A 161 -10.25 -28.31 -19.46
CA ASN A 161 -10.78 -28.54 -20.81
C ASN A 161 -10.57 -27.39 -21.79
N GLY A 162 -9.37 -26.76 -21.76
CA GLY A 162 -9.00 -25.66 -22.64
C GLY A 162 -9.60 -24.29 -22.27
N SER A 163 -10.32 -24.20 -21.17
CA SER A 163 -10.86 -22.96 -20.65
C SER A 163 -10.07 -22.49 -19.43
N LEU A 164 -9.76 -21.19 -19.37
CA LEU A 164 -9.24 -20.56 -18.16
C LEU A 164 -10.40 -20.22 -17.24
N LEU A 165 -10.38 -20.76 -16.04
CA LEU A 165 -11.32 -20.46 -14.96
C LEU A 165 -10.64 -19.57 -13.94
N ALA A 166 -11.32 -18.51 -13.51
CA ALA A 166 -10.83 -17.58 -12.51
C ALA A 166 -11.83 -17.43 -11.37
N SER A 167 -11.44 -17.80 -10.16
CA SER A 167 -12.24 -17.53 -8.97
C SER A 167 -11.99 -16.09 -8.51
N THR A 168 -13.08 -15.37 -8.26
CA THR A 168 -13.04 -13.98 -7.84
C THR A 168 -13.62 -13.81 -6.45
N TYR A 169 -13.29 -12.71 -5.80
CA TYR A 169 -13.64 -12.48 -4.41
C TYR A 169 -15.16 -12.44 -4.14
N ILE A 170 -15.95 -11.81 -5.01
CA ILE A 170 -17.39 -11.61 -4.77
C ILE A 170 -18.25 -12.16 -5.91
N GLN A 171 -17.72 -12.18 -7.13
CA GLN A 171 -18.49 -12.35 -8.34
C GLN A 171 -18.55 -13.83 -8.82
N GLY A 172 -17.99 -14.75 -8.02
CA GLY A 172 -17.99 -16.18 -8.34
C GLY A 172 -16.85 -16.62 -9.25
N VAL A 173 -17.11 -17.40 -10.28
CA VAL A 173 -16.10 -17.95 -11.19
C VAL A 173 -16.33 -17.40 -12.59
N TYR A 174 -15.30 -16.80 -13.16
CA TYR A 174 -15.26 -16.40 -14.56
C TYR A 174 -14.68 -17.51 -15.41
N GLN A 175 -15.16 -17.64 -16.63
CA GLN A 175 -14.61 -18.56 -17.62
C GLN A 175 -14.22 -17.78 -18.88
N SER A 176 -13.02 -18.05 -19.40
CA SER A 176 -12.56 -17.58 -20.71
C SER A 176 -12.06 -18.77 -21.52
N THR A 177 -12.45 -18.88 -22.77
CA THR A 177 -11.84 -19.76 -23.73
C THR A 177 -10.88 -18.98 -24.61
N GLU A 178 -9.78 -19.59 -25.06
CA GLU A 178 -8.78 -18.94 -25.89
C GLU A 178 -9.43 -18.35 -27.15
N GLY A 179 -9.28 -17.01 -27.33
CA GLY A 179 -9.82 -16.27 -28.49
C GLY A 179 -11.29 -15.85 -28.42
N THR A 180 -11.98 -16.08 -27.32
CA THR A 180 -13.37 -15.59 -27.10
C THR A 180 -13.42 -14.57 -25.97
N GLN A 181 -14.40 -13.64 -26.01
CA GLN A 181 -14.69 -12.76 -24.87
C GLN A 181 -15.01 -13.64 -23.67
N GLY A 182 -14.41 -13.30 -22.52
CA GLY A 182 -14.69 -13.99 -21.27
C GLY A 182 -16.18 -13.89 -20.93
N GLU A 183 -16.85 -15.02 -20.82
CA GLU A 183 -18.21 -15.06 -20.32
C GLU A 183 -18.20 -15.18 -18.81
N TYR A 184 -19.03 -14.37 -18.15
CA TYR A 184 -19.32 -14.56 -16.75
C TYR A 184 -20.15 -15.82 -16.61
N VAL A 185 -19.51 -16.89 -16.19
CA VAL A 185 -20.24 -18.10 -15.83
C VAL A 185 -20.91 -17.80 -14.49
N THR A 186 -22.10 -17.23 -14.56
CA THR A 186 -23.04 -17.16 -13.44
C THR A 186 -23.57 -18.56 -13.15
N GLY A 187 -22.68 -19.52 -13.05
CA GLY A 187 -23.02 -20.81 -12.46
C GLY A 187 -23.52 -20.50 -11.07
N VAL A 188 -24.76 -20.87 -10.84
CA VAL A 188 -25.52 -20.59 -9.64
C VAL A 188 -24.75 -21.12 -8.43
N PHE A 189 -23.74 -20.35 -7.98
CA PHE A 189 -23.40 -20.42 -6.58
C PHE A 189 -24.62 -19.96 -5.80
N PRO A 190 -25.05 -20.67 -4.77
CA PRO A 190 -26.04 -20.12 -3.87
C PRO A 190 -25.62 -18.69 -3.47
N SER A 191 -26.56 -17.77 -3.44
CA SER A 191 -26.29 -16.33 -3.19
C SER A 191 -25.55 -16.04 -1.87
N ASP A 192 -25.45 -17.05 -0.99
CA ASP A 192 -24.72 -17.03 0.28
C ASP A 192 -23.30 -17.61 0.17
N VAL A 193 -22.88 -18.14 -0.99
CA VAL A 193 -21.52 -18.64 -1.23
C VAL A 193 -20.68 -17.50 -1.77
N ARG A 194 -19.92 -16.88 -0.88
CA ARG A 194 -18.92 -15.89 -1.21
C ARG A 194 -17.53 -16.49 -1.03
N TYR A 195 -16.53 -15.91 -1.70
CA TYR A 195 -15.10 -16.20 -1.48
C TYR A 195 -14.66 -17.62 -1.90
N PRO A 196 -14.72 -17.92 -3.19
CA PRO A 196 -14.04 -19.09 -3.74
C PRO A 196 -12.53 -18.87 -3.71
N TYR A 197 -11.76 -19.79 -3.07
CA TYR A 197 -10.33 -19.59 -2.85
C TYR A 197 -9.44 -20.44 -3.73
N PHE A 198 -9.60 -21.75 -3.67
CA PHE A 198 -8.73 -22.71 -4.32
C PHE A 198 -9.54 -23.56 -5.26
N MET A 199 -9.02 -23.75 -6.46
CA MET A 199 -9.59 -24.65 -7.44
C MET A 199 -8.62 -25.77 -7.73
N SER A 200 -9.14 -26.95 -8.03
CA SER A 200 -8.43 -28.08 -8.60
C SER A 200 -9.40 -28.90 -9.44
N ASP A 201 -8.89 -29.66 -10.38
CA ASP A 201 -9.70 -30.42 -11.28
C ASP A 201 -9.17 -31.85 -11.47
N ASN A 202 -10.06 -32.72 -11.92
CA ASN A 202 -9.74 -34.00 -12.52
C ASN A 202 -10.41 -34.11 -13.89
N GLU A 203 -10.31 -35.27 -14.53
CA GLU A 203 -10.92 -35.52 -15.86
C GLU A 203 -12.42 -35.25 -15.90
N ASP A 204 -13.13 -35.42 -14.77
CA ASP A 204 -14.59 -35.40 -14.70
C ASP A 204 -15.16 -34.05 -14.22
N ALA A 205 -14.45 -33.34 -13.34
CA ALA A 205 -15.03 -32.22 -12.62
C ALA A 205 -13.98 -31.18 -12.14
N VAL A 206 -14.44 -29.94 -11.98
CA VAL A 206 -13.75 -28.89 -11.29
C VAL A 206 -14.26 -28.78 -9.85
N PHE A 207 -13.36 -28.65 -8.91
CA PHE A 207 -13.66 -28.47 -7.49
C PHE A 207 -13.19 -27.08 -7.03
N ILE A 208 -13.99 -26.46 -6.16
CA ILE A 208 -13.65 -25.18 -5.57
C ILE A 208 -13.87 -25.19 -4.06
N ALA A 209 -12.83 -24.85 -3.34
CA ALA A 209 -12.90 -24.63 -1.89
C ALA A 209 -13.34 -23.20 -1.61
N THR A 210 -14.34 -23.02 -0.75
CA THR A 210 -14.91 -21.73 -0.38
C THR A 210 -14.71 -21.42 1.10
N TYR A 211 -14.70 -20.15 1.45
CA TYR A 211 -14.61 -19.73 2.85
C TYR A 211 -15.90 -20.09 3.61
N ARG A 212 -15.80 -20.86 4.68
CA ARG A 212 -16.89 -21.26 5.59
C ARG A 212 -18.07 -22.04 4.96
N ARG A 213 -18.00 -22.39 3.68
CA ARG A 213 -19.08 -23.12 2.99
C ARG A 213 -18.63 -24.46 2.41
N GLY A 214 -17.35 -24.83 2.66
CA GLY A 214 -16.79 -26.10 2.23
C GLY A 214 -16.45 -26.14 0.74
N ILE A 215 -16.72 -27.27 0.10
CA ILE A 215 -16.35 -27.57 -1.28
C ILE A 215 -17.59 -27.61 -2.16
N TYR A 216 -17.46 -27.03 -3.34
CA TYR A 216 -18.41 -27.16 -4.45
C TYR A 216 -17.72 -27.80 -5.63
N ARG A 217 -18.50 -28.53 -6.47
CA ARG A 217 -18.00 -29.12 -7.69
C ARG A 217 -18.87 -28.76 -8.89
N SER A 218 -18.28 -28.78 -10.07
CA SER A 218 -18.93 -28.56 -11.34
C SER A 218 -18.53 -29.67 -12.31
N PHE A 219 -19.50 -30.31 -12.96
CA PHE A 219 -19.29 -31.28 -14.03
C PHE A 219 -19.47 -30.69 -15.44
N ASN A 220 -19.70 -29.38 -15.52
CA ASN A 220 -19.99 -28.67 -16.76
C ASN A 220 -19.14 -27.39 -16.90
N ASN A 221 -17.87 -27.53 -16.59
CA ASN A 221 -16.87 -26.47 -16.78
C ASN A 221 -17.17 -25.15 -16.01
N GLY A 222 -17.79 -25.26 -14.82
CA GLY A 222 -18.15 -24.11 -14.01
C GLY A 222 -19.51 -23.47 -14.32
N ALA A 223 -20.28 -24.00 -15.30
CA ALA A 223 -21.60 -23.48 -15.64
C ALA A 223 -22.64 -23.66 -14.53
N SER A 224 -22.49 -24.68 -13.70
CA SER A 224 -23.27 -24.84 -12.47
C SER A 224 -22.44 -25.54 -11.39
N TRP A 225 -22.79 -25.31 -10.15
CA TRP A 225 -22.06 -25.80 -9.00
C TRP A 225 -23.00 -26.47 -7.99
N GLU A 226 -22.57 -27.57 -7.42
CA GLU A 226 -23.27 -28.26 -6.36
C GLU A 226 -22.36 -28.51 -5.15
N SER A 227 -22.93 -28.43 -3.95
CA SER A 227 -22.21 -28.72 -2.72
C SER A 227 -21.85 -30.19 -2.59
N CYS A 228 -20.60 -30.47 -2.18
CA CYS A 228 -20.11 -31.84 -2.00
C CYS A 228 -19.36 -31.99 -0.64
N ASN A 229 -20.08 -31.72 0.45
CA ASN A 229 -19.52 -31.61 1.81
C ASN A 229 -19.81 -32.78 2.74
N SER A 230 -20.32 -33.90 2.25
CA SER A 230 -20.67 -35.05 3.12
C SER A 230 -19.44 -35.65 3.81
N GLY A 231 -19.33 -35.48 5.12
CA GLY A 231 -18.15 -35.85 5.94
C GLY A 231 -17.17 -34.73 6.26
N LEU A 232 -17.40 -33.50 5.75
CA LEU A 232 -16.64 -32.29 6.10
C LEU A 232 -17.42 -31.46 7.11
N ASN A 233 -16.74 -30.89 8.09
CA ASN A 233 -17.39 -30.17 9.19
C ASN A 233 -16.82 -28.78 9.45
N SER A 234 -15.90 -28.30 8.63
CA SER A 234 -15.21 -27.02 8.84
C SER A 234 -14.62 -26.46 7.55
N ASP A 235 -13.89 -25.36 7.68
CA ASP A 235 -13.25 -24.63 6.58
C ASP A 235 -12.21 -25.46 5.84
N VAL A 236 -12.16 -25.27 4.53
CA VAL A 236 -11.21 -25.96 3.64
C VAL A 236 -10.05 -25.03 3.34
N LEU A 237 -8.83 -25.45 3.70
CA LEU A 237 -7.59 -24.69 3.57
C LEU A 237 -6.83 -24.96 2.28
N GLY A 238 -7.12 -26.04 1.58
CA GLY A 238 -6.50 -26.45 0.32
C GLY A 238 -7.26 -27.60 -0.31
N ILE A 239 -7.22 -27.70 -1.64
CA ILE A 239 -7.84 -28.77 -2.43
C ILE A 239 -6.88 -29.17 -3.54
N TYR A 240 -6.82 -30.47 -3.84
CA TYR A 240 -5.95 -31.01 -4.88
C TYR A 240 -6.47 -32.34 -5.42
N CYS A 241 -6.47 -32.48 -6.74
CA CYS A 241 -6.86 -33.71 -7.40
C CYS A 241 -5.62 -34.50 -7.83
N HIS A 242 -5.60 -35.79 -7.53
CA HIS A 242 -4.55 -36.72 -7.94
C HIS A 242 -5.07 -38.15 -8.07
N ASN A 243 -4.73 -38.84 -9.17
CA ASN A 243 -5.13 -40.23 -9.44
C ASN A 243 -6.62 -40.48 -9.20
N ARG A 244 -7.50 -39.65 -9.78
CA ARG A 244 -8.97 -39.67 -9.61
C ARG A 244 -9.46 -39.52 -8.17
N LYS A 245 -8.61 -39.17 -7.24
CA LYS A 245 -8.99 -38.81 -5.88
C LYS A 245 -8.92 -37.28 -5.71
N VAL A 246 -9.78 -36.80 -4.84
CA VAL A 246 -9.78 -35.40 -4.41
C VAL A 246 -9.31 -35.34 -2.97
N PHE A 247 -8.24 -34.63 -2.71
CA PHE A 247 -7.68 -34.35 -1.39
C PHE A 247 -8.09 -32.95 -0.95
N ALA A 248 -8.57 -32.82 0.28
CA ALA A 248 -8.95 -31.55 0.85
C ALA A 248 -8.38 -31.41 2.26
N THR A 249 -7.74 -30.29 2.55
CA THR A 249 -7.33 -29.99 3.92
C THR A 249 -8.45 -29.24 4.62
N VAL A 250 -9.00 -29.84 5.67
CA VAL A 250 -10.12 -29.31 6.46
C VAL A 250 -9.63 -28.93 7.85
N LEU A 251 -9.96 -27.70 8.26
CA LEU A 251 -9.55 -27.18 9.56
C LEU A 251 -10.07 -28.07 10.70
N GLY A 252 -9.19 -28.53 11.58
CA GLY A 252 -9.52 -29.44 12.68
C GLY A 252 -9.71 -30.89 12.31
N GLN A 253 -9.85 -31.26 11.00
CA GLN A 253 -9.95 -32.67 10.55
C GLN A 253 -8.65 -33.17 9.87
N GLY A 254 -7.76 -32.25 9.45
CA GLY A 254 -6.57 -32.59 8.68
C GLY A 254 -6.91 -32.85 7.19
N VAL A 255 -6.16 -33.75 6.55
CA VAL A 255 -6.37 -34.08 5.14
C VAL A 255 -7.47 -35.13 5.01
N MET A 256 -8.51 -34.79 4.25
CA MET A 256 -9.61 -35.63 3.88
C MET A 256 -9.45 -36.10 2.42
N VAL A 257 -9.96 -37.22 2.06
CA VAL A 257 -9.90 -37.77 0.70
C VAL A 257 -11.27 -38.28 0.25
N SER A 258 -11.61 -37.99 -1.00
CA SER A 258 -12.75 -38.55 -1.70
C SER A 258 -12.28 -39.36 -2.92
N SER A 259 -12.85 -40.53 -3.17
CA SER A 259 -12.64 -41.34 -4.36
C SER A 259 -13.87 -41.39 -5.29
N ASN A 260 -14.89 -40.57 -5.02
CA ASN A 260 -16.16 -40.51 -5.76
C ASN A 260 -16.54 -39.05 -6.05
N ASN A 261 -15.56 -38.25 -6.51
CA ASN A 261 -15.76 -36.86 -6.90
C ASN A 261 -16.43 -35.98 -5.82
N GLY A 262 -16.16 -36.27 -4.53
CA GLY A 262 -16.65 -35.46 -3.42
C GLY A 262 -18.01 -35.90 -2.86
N ASP A 263 -18.64 -36.98 -3.34
CA ASP A 263 -19.90 -37.47 -2.76
C ASP A 263 -19.75 -37.84 -1.29
N THR A 264 -18.60 -38.41 -0.93
CA THR A 264 -18.24 -38.72 0.45
C THR A 264 -16.76 -38.47 0.71
N TRP A 265 -16.47 -38.05 1.91
CA TRP A 265 -15.10 -37.76 2.36
C TRP A 265 -14.74 -38.62 3.57
N THR A 266 -13.51 -39.13 3.57
CA THR A 266 -12.92 -39.89 4.67
C THR A 266 -11.55 -39.34 5.02
N SER A 267 -11.06 -39.64 6.22
CA SER A 267 -9.70 -39.20 6.60
C SER A 267 -8.64 -39.87 5.71
N ALA A 268 -7.71 -39.04 5.22
CA ALA A 268 -6.49 -39.53 4.55
C ALA A 268 -5.35 -39.80 5.53
N ASN A 269 -5.62 -39.96 6.82
CA ASN A 269 -4.66 -40.26 7.89
C ASN A 269 -3.50 -39.25 8.07
N LEU A 270 -3.61 -38.05 7.50
CA LEU A 270 -2.69 -36.93 7.74
C LEU A 270 -3.41 -35.84 8.53
N ASN A 271 -3.29 -35.87 9.84
CA ASN A 271 -3.85 -34.85 10.72
C ASN A 271 -2.93 -33.62 10.77
N LYS A 272 -2.77 -32.95 9.62
CA LYS A 272 -1.92 -31.78 9.41
C LYS A 272 -2.65 -30.75 8.55
N GLN A 273 -2.21 -29.47 8.64
CA GLN A 273 -2.76 -28.39 7.83
C GLN A 273 -1.93 -28.24 6.54
N ALA A 274 -2.19 -29.07 5.54
CA ALA A 274 -1.56 -28.95 4.24
C ALA A 274 -2.16 -27.78 3.48
N LYS A 275 -1.30 -26.88 2.99
CA LYS A 275 -1.69 -25.69 2.20
C LYS A 275 -1.36 -25.87 0.72
N GLY A 276 -0.28 -26.56 0.41
CA GLY A 276 0.16 -26.89 -0.94
C GLY A 276 0.25 -28.39 -1.16
N TYR A 277 0.00 -28.80 -2.39
CA TYR A 277 0.16 -30.18 -2.84
C TYR A 277 0.89 -30.20 -4.18
N ALA A 278 1.65 -31.26 -4.44
CA ALA A 278 2.27 -31.55 -5.72
C ALA A 278 2.45 -33.05 -5.91
N HIS A 279 2.67 -33.52 -7.14
CA HIS A 279 2.94 -34.92 -7.41
C HIS A 279 4.06 -35.12 -8.43
N LEU A 280 4.74 -36.27 -8.34
CA LEU A 280 5.65 -36.80 -9.34
C LEU A 280 5.25 -38.24 -9.64
N GLY A 281 4.63 -38.49 -10.80
CA GLY A 281 3.99 -39.77 -11.08
C GLY A 281 2.93 -40.07 -10.03
N ASP A 282 2.99 -41.26 -9.44
CA ASP A 282 2.01 -41.70 -8.42
C ASP A 282 2.32 -41.17 -6.99
N THR A 283 3.45 -40.55 -6.80
CA THR A 283 3.87 -40.01 -5.49
C THR A 283 3.25 -38.64 -5.27
N LEU A 284 2.50 -38.47 -4.18
CA LEU A 284 1.88 -37.23 -3.77
C LEU A 284 2.62 -36.64 -2.56
N TYR A 285 2.84 -35.33 -2.61
CA TYR A 285 3.47 -34.54 -1.55
C TYR A 285 2.48 -33.52 -1.00
N ALA A 286 2.60 -33.19 0.29
CA ALA A 286 1.80 -32.20 0.98
C ALA A 286 2.69 -31.25 1.81
N ALA A 287 2.63 -29.96 1.52
CA ALA A 287 3.32 -28.90 2.27
C ALA A 287 2.42 -28.37 3.38
N CYS A 288 2.84 -28.55 4.63
CA CYS A 288 2.06 -28.27 5.83
C CYS A 288 2.57 -27.05 6.59
N ILE A 289 1.64 -26.19 7.03
CA ILE A 289 1.97 -25.00 7.84
C ILE A 289 2.54 -25.43 9.18
N GLY A 290 3.75 -24.95 9.50
CA GLY A 290 4.44 -25.23 10.76
C GLY A 290 5.01 -26.64 10.91
N GLN A 291 4.82 -27.54 9.92
CA GLN A 291 5.14 -28.95 10.04
C GLN A 291 5.96 -29.55 8.88
N GLY A 292 6.19 -28.73 7.82
CA GLY A 292 7.03 -29.12 6.69
C GLY A 292 6.30 -29.98 5.65
N VAL A 293 7.03 -30.90 5.01
CA VAL A 293 6.55 -31.72 3.89
C VAL A 293 6.29 -33.17 4.33
N TYR A 294 5.18 -33.73 3.86
CA TYR A 294 4.83 -35.13 3.98
C TYR A 294 4.66 -35.74 2.60
N VAL A 295 4.95 -37.05 2.46
CA VAL A 295 4.85 -37.78 1.21
C VAL A 295 4.02 -39.05 1.39
N THR A 296 3.23 -39.41 0.40
CA THR A 296 2.51 -40.68 0.31
C THR A 296 2.83 -41.37 -1.01
N TYR A 297 3.02 -42.68 -0.96
CA TYR A 297 3.26 -43.57 -2.10
C TYR A 297 2.06 -44.50 -2.39
N ASP A 298 1.02 -44.43 -1.57
CA ASP A 298 -0.15 -45.29 -1.58
C ASP A 298 -1.47 -44.51 -1.68
N ASN A 299 -1.39 -43.33 -2.35
CA ASN A 299 -2.56 -42.48 -2.58
C ASN A 299 -3.27 -42.02 -1.30
N GLY A 300 -2.49 -41.65 -0.29
CA GLY A 300 -2.99 -41.01 0.93
C GLY A 300 -3.44 -41.99 2.01
N VAL A 301 -3.12 -43.29 1.92
CA VAL A 301 -3.38 -44.25 2.98
C VAL A 301 -2.38 -44.11 4.12
N THR A 302 -1.08 -43.97 3.78
CA THR A 302 0.00 -43.68 4.73
C THR A 302 0.81 -42.47 4.31
N TRP A 303 1.32 -41.72 5.28
CA TRP A 303 2.15 -40.56 5.05
C TRP A 303 3.45 -40.66 5.84
N HIS A 304 4.54 -40.25 5.19
CA HIS A 304 5.88 -40.23 5.75
C HIS A 304 6.41 -38.81 5.82
N ASP A 305 7.22 -38.54 6.84
CA ASP A 305 7.95 -37.28 6.96
C ASP A 305 8.97 -37.14 5.82
N PHE A 306 9.02 -35.99 5.15
CA PHE A 306 9.91 -35.70 4.03
C PHE A 306 10.74 -34.44 4.27
N ASN A 307 11.25 -34.29 5.48
CA ASN A 307 11.80 -33.05 6.00
C ASN A 307 13.33 -33.03 6.18
N SER A 308 14.08 -34.00 5.62
CA SER A 308 15.53 -34.09 5.78
C SER A 308 16.21 -32.77 5.36
N ASN A 309 16.86 -32.08 6.30
CA ASN A 309 17.54 -30.79 6.11
C ASN A 309 16.62 -29.61 5.64
N LEU A 310 15.31 -29.74 5.71
CA LEU A 310 14.39 -28.64 5.42
C LEU A 310 14.39 -27.62 6.56
N ALA A 311 14.97 -26.45 6.32
CA ALA A 311 15.19 -25.43 7.34
C ALA A 311 13.90 -24.71 7.77
N SER A 312 12.90 -24.58 6.88
CA SER A 312 11.60 -23.96 7.19
C SER A 312 10.50 -25.01 7.25
N LYS A 313 9.67 -24.93 8.28
CA LYS A 313 8.46 -25.77 8.41
C LYS A 313 7.17 -25.00 8.11
N ASN A 314 7.22 -23.68 7.99
CA ASN A 314 6.08 -22.84 7.66
C ASN A 314 5.93 -22.71 6.13
N LEU A 315 5.35 -23.72 5.51
CA LEU A 315 5.22 -23.82 4.07
C LEU A 315 3.84 -23.36 3.60
N TRP A 316 3.79 -22.71 2.45
CA TRP A 316 2.57 -22.12 1.90
C TRP A 316 2.15 -22.75 0.59
N CYS A 317 3.09 -23.02 -0.31
CA CYS A 317 2.83 -23.60 -1.63
C CYS A 317 3.88 -24.63 -1.99
N MET A 318 3.60 -25.43 -3.00
CA MET A 318 4.57 -26.34 -3.59
C MET A 318 4.23 -26.65 -5.05
N ASP A 319 5.25 -27.11 -5.77
CA ASP A 319 5.15 -27.76 -7.06
C ASP A 319 6.28 -28.77 -7.22
N ALA A 320 6.18 -29.65 -8.22
CA ALA A 320 7.15 -30.72 -8.43
C ALA A 320 7.35 -31.02 -9.92
N ARG A 321 8.62 -31.08 -10.35
CA ARG A 321 8.99 -31.39 -11.72
C ARG A 321 10.41 -31.91 -11.82
N ASP A 322 10.71 -32.69 -12.83
CA ASP A 322 12.06 -33.18 -13.19
C ASP A 322 12.80 -33.89 -12.03
N GLY A 323 12.08 -34.58 -11.15
CA GLY A 323 12.66 -35.23 -9.97
C GLY A 323 12.95 -34.29 -8.79
N TYR A 324 12.51 -33.04 -8.87
CA TYR A 324 12.60 -32.06 -7.79
C TYR A 324 11.25 -31.68 -7.25
N ILE A 325 11.22 -31.34 -5.97
CA ILE A 325 10.08 -30.77 -5.27
C ILE A 325 10.47 -29.35 -4.84
N PHE A 326 9.60 -28.39 -5.07
CA PHE A 326 9.77 -27.01 -4.67
C PHE A 326 8.73 -26.64 -3.62
N VAL A 327 9.18 -25.96 -2.57
CA VAL A 327 8.28 -25.40 -1.56
C VAL A 327 8.61 -23.95 -1.31
N GLY A 328 7.56 -23.13 -1.23
CA GLY A 328 7.65 -21.73 -0.83
C GLY A 328 7.23 -21.57 0.62
N ASP A 329 7.98 -20.77 1.38
CA ASP A 329 7.66 -20.49 2.78
C ASP A 329 7.03 -19.11 2.99
N THR A 330 6.57 -18.88 4.20
CA THR A 330 5.97 -17.61 4.64
C THR A 330 6.99 -16.49 4.87
N GLN A 331 8.27 -16.73 4.60
CA GLN A 331 9.36 -15.76 4.72
C GLN A 331 9.96 -15.37 3.36
N GLY A 332 9.28 -15.69 2.25
CA GLY A 332 9.74 -15.38 0.90
C GLY A 332 10.89 -16.25 0.40
N ARG A 333 11.10 -17.41 0.97
CA ARG A 333 12.20 -18.32 0.58
C ARG A 333 11.65 -19.53 -0.15
N ILE A 334 12.39 -19.98 -1.15
CA ILE A 334 12.11 -21.22 -1.89
C ILE A 334 13.16 -22.27 -1.52
N TYR A 335 12.68 -23.47 -1.28
CA TYR A 335 13.52 -24.65 -1.06
C TYR A 335 13.28 -25.65 -2.18
N ARG A 336 14.34 -26.29 -2.63
CA ARG A 336 14.31 -27.38 -3.59
C ARG A 336 14.77 -28.67 -2.90
N GLY A 337 13.92 -29.69 -2.94
CA GLY A 337 14.18 -31.03 -2.46
C GLY A 337 14.36 -32.01 -3.62
N ASN A 338 15.13 -33.07 -3.42
CA ASN A 338 15.21 -34.18 -4.36
C ASN A 338 14.11 -35.19 -4.06
N ALA A 339 13.46 -35.72 -5.11
CA ALA A 339 12.40 -36.71 -4.97
C ALA A 339 12.84 -38.04 -4.34
N ASP A 340 14.14 -38.32 -4.35
CA ASP A 340 14.76 -39.48 -3.70
C ASP A 340 14.89 -39.34 -2.18
N GLY A 341 14.51 -38.20 -1.60
CA GLY A 341 14.60 -37.93 -0.18
C GLY A 341 16.00 -37.59 0.33
N SER A 342 16.98 -37.39 -0.56
CA SER A 342 18.38 -37.07 -0.17
C SER A 342 18.52 -35.70 0.52
N GLY A 343 17.48 -34.88 0.55
CA GLY A 343 17.38 -33.66 1.33
C GLY A 343 16.98 -32.42 0.55
N TRP A 344 16.93 -31.30 1.29
CA TRP A 344 16.51 -30.02 0.81
C TRP A 344 17.65 -29.01 0.81
N ILE A 345 17.68 -28.14 -0.17
CA ILE A 345 18.55 -26.97 -0.21
C ILE A 345 17.68 -25.69 -0.28
N ARG A 346 18.14 -24.65 0.38
CA ARG A 346 17.59 -23.30 0.14
C ARG A 346 18.16 -22.81 -1.20
N THR A 347 17.28 -22.34 -2.07
CA THR A 347 17.67 -21.78 -3.36
C THR A 347 18.11 -20.31 -3.20
N ASN A 348 18.79 -19.79 -4.21
CA ASN A 348 19.20 -18.39 -4.21
C ASN A 348 18.06 -17.50 -4.71
N THR A 349 17.15 -17.17 -3.80
CA THR A 349 16.08 -16.20 -4.04
C THR A 349 16.55 -14.81 -3.67
N PRO A 350 16.32 -13.78 -4.50
CA PRO A 350 16.60 -12.40 -4.12
C PRO A 350 15.74 -12.02 -2.91
N SER A 351 16.31 -11.24 -1.98
CA SER A 351 15.49 -10.56 -0.99
C SER A 351 14.70 -9.46 -1.67
N PHE A 352 13.45 -9.31 -1.33
CA PHE A 352 12.59 -8.28 -1.90
C PHE A 352 11.86 -7.52 -0.80
N LEU A 353 11.54 -6.27 -1.08
CA LEU A 353 10.72 -5.45 -0.22
C LEU A 353 9.24 -5.73 -0.51
N ALA A 354 8.42 -5.65 0.52
CA ALA A 354 6.99 -5.87 0.35
C ALA A 354 6.37 -4.74 -0.47
N SER A 355 5.37 -5.08 -1.28
CA SER A 355 4.43 -4.09 -1.81
C SER A 355 3.57 -3.55 -0.66
N VAL A 356 3.61 -2.24 -0.43
CA VAL A 356 2.90 -1.57 0.67
C VAL A 356 1.69 -0.84 0.12
N GLY A 357 0.50 -1.29 0.48
CA GLY A 357 -0.76 -0.71 0.00
C GLY A 357 -1.25 0.49 0.81
N ASN A 358 -0.86 0.60 2.09
CA ASN A 358 -1.19 1.75 2.92
C ASN A 358 -0.03 2.14 3.83
N ILE A 359 0.23 3.44 3.90
CA ILE A 359 1.20 4.06 4.80
C ILE A 359 0.46 4.90 5.83
N GLY A 360 0.83 4.79 7.10
CA GLY A 360 0.30 5.63 8.17
C GLY A 360 1.39 6.15 9.08
N ILE A 361 1.15 7.27 9.75
CA ILE A 361 2.10 7.84 10.70
C ILE A 361 1.40 8.13 12.02
N SER A 362 1.94 7.57 13.10
CA SER A 362 1.41 7.71 14.46
C SER A 362 2.51 8.21 15.39
N GLY A 363 2.54 9.51 15.69
CA GLY A 363 3.54 10.13 16.56
C GLY A 363 4.98 9.85 16.13
N GLY A 364 5.30 10.02 14.86
CA GLY A 364 6.60 9.77 14.25
C GLY A 364 6.93 8.30 13.96
N ARG A 365 6.07 7.34 14.37
CA ARG A 365 6.17 5.94 13.98
C ARG A 365 5.55 5.75 12.61
N ILE A 366 6.25 5.10 11.70
CA ILE A 366 5.76 4.79 10.36
C ILE A 366 5.14 3.39 10.37
N LEU A 367 3.95 3.29 9.81
CA LEU A 367 3.14 2.09 9.69
C LEU A 367 3.07 1.69 8.22
N ALA A 368 3.16 0.39 7.95
CA ALA A 368 3.11 -0.17 6.60
C ALA A 368 2.18 -1.38 6.57
N ALA A 369 1.06 -1.25 5.89
CA ALA A 369 0.18 -2.37 5.57
C ALA A 369 0.59 -2.97 4.22
N THR A 370 0.99 -4.23 4.21
CA THR A 370 1.51 -4.89 3.02
C THR A 370 0.43 -5.69 2.30
N HIS A 371 0.53 -5.81 1.00
CA HIS A 371 -0.32 -6.71 0.20
C HIS A 371 -0.08 -8.21 0.50
N GLY A 372 0.89 -8.52 1.36
CA GLY A 372 1.16 -9.86 1.87
C GLY A 372 0.36 -10.26 3.11
N SER A 373 -0.64 -9.49 3.50
CA SER A 373 -1.49 -9.71 4.68
C SER A 373 -0.77 -9.49 6.02
N ASP A 374 0.22 -8.61 6.05
CA ASP A 374 0.96 -8.24 7.25
C ASP A 374 0.92 -6.73 7.49
N MET A 375 0.98 -6.34 8.76
CA MET A 375 1.19 -4.97 9.21
C MET A 375 2.54 -4.86 9.87
N PHE A 376 3.30 -3.84 9.49
CA PHE A 376 4.61 -3.56 10.07
C PHE A 376 4.68 -2.14 10.59
N TYR A 377 5.59 -1.88 11.52
CA TYR A 377 5.92 -0.55 11.96
C TYR A 377 7.42 -0.36 12.18
N THR A 378 7.85 0.90 12.12
CA THR A 378 9.21 1.30 12.44
C THR A 378 9.22 2.64 13.18
N ASP A 379 10.10 2.77 14.19
CA ASP A 379 10.34 4.01 14.91
C ASP A 379 11.62 4.72 14.40
N ASN A 380 12.42 4.07 13.56
CA ASN A 380 13.73 4.57 13.11
C ASN A 380 13.97 4.48 11.59
N GLY A 381 12.96 4.04 10.83
CA GLY A 381 13.04 3.91 9.37
C GLY A 381 13.92 2.77 8.83
N SER A 382 14.60 2.03 9.70
CA SER A 382 15.55 0.98 9.27
C SER A 382 15.23 -0.40 9.83
N THR A 383 14.62 -0.47 11.01
CA THR A 383 14.23 -1.73 11.64
C THR A 383 12.71 -1.86 11.66
N TRP A 384 12.18 -2.85 10.97
CA TRP A 384 10.76 -3.10 10.85
C TRP A 384 10.30 -4.22 11.78
N THR A 385 9.25 -3.97 12.53
CA THR A 385 8.63 -4.93 13.45
C THR A 385 7.22 -5.25 12.96
N GLN A 386 6.87 -6.53 12.94
CA GLN A 386 5.52 -6.97 12.60
C GLN A 386 4.56 -6.68 13.76
N SER A 387 3.40 -6.13 13.46
CA SER A 387 2.32 -5.94 14.42
C SER A 387 1.71 -7.29 14.84
N SER A 388 1.18 -7.36 16.05
CA SER A 388 0.60 -8.58 16.59
C SER A 388 -0.94 -8.57 16.54
N ASN A 389 -1.54 -9.77 16.60
CA ASN A 389 -2.97 -10.02 16.75
C ASN A 389 -3.88 -9.54 15.60
N ILE A 390 -3.35 -9.41 14.38
CA ILE A 390 -4.17 -9.08 13.19
C ILE A 390 -4.64 -10.37 12.47
N GLY A 391 -3.82 -11.43 12.50
CA GLY A 391 -4.02 -12.61 11.66
C GLY A 391 -3.50 -12.39 10.23
N THR A 392 -3.73 -13.35 9.35
CA THR A 392 -3.40 -13.26 7.92
C THR A 392 -4.57 -12.68 7.15
N VAL A 393 -4.68 -11.35 7.09
CA VAL A 393 -5.73 -10.62 6.36
C VAL A 393 -5.12 -9.51 5.54
N GLU A 394 -5.70 -9.25 4.41
CA GLU A 394 -5.31 -8.14 3.56
C GLU A 394 -5.90 -6.84 4.10
N ILE A 395 -5.04 -5.85 4.38
CA ILE A 395 -5.45 -4.55 4.88
C ILE A 395 -5.74 -3.65 3.70
N ARG A 396 -6.96 -3.13 3.61
CA ARG A 396 -7.45 -2.32 2.49
C ARG A 396 -7.57 -0.84 2.80
N GLY A 397 -7.87 -0.50 4.04
CA GLY A 397 -8.00 0.88 4.49
C GLY A 397 -7.31 1.10 5.83
N MET A 398 -6.76 2.28 6.03
CA MET A 398 -6.12 2.69 7.28
C MET A 398 -6.53 4.12 7.64
N LEU A 399 -6.86 4.33 8.90
CA LEU A 399 -7.10 5.66 9.48
C LEU A 399 -6.26 5.78 10.75
N VAL A 400 -5.43 6.80 10.83
CA VAL A 400 -4.54 7.05 11.97
C VAL A 400 -4.97 8.33 12.69
N GLU A 401 -5.21 8.24 14.00
CA GLU A 401 -5.61 9.35 14.85
C GLU A 401 -4.80 9.34 16.16
N GLY A 402 -3.74 10.08 16.22
CA GLY A 402 -2.84 10.08 17.37
C GLY A 402 -2.25 8.68 17.61
N ASN A 403 -2.56 8.07 18.76
CA ASN A 403 -2.12 6.71 19.07
C ASN A 403 -3.06 5.61 18.55
N ASN A 404 -4.25 5.99 18.07
CA ASN A 404 -5.23 5.05 17.55
C ASN A 404 -5.00 4.78 16.06
N VAL A 405 -4.98 3.51 15.70
CA VAL A 405 -4.88 3.07 14.31
C VAL A 405 -6.05 2.14 14.02
N PHE A 406 -6.90 2.55 13.09
CA PHE A 406 -8.02 1.75 12.59
C PHE A 406 -7.60 1.14 11.27
N ILE A 407 -7.86 -0.15 11.09
CA ILE A 407 -7.66 -0.82 9.81
C ILE A 407 -8.94 -1.51 9.36
N GLY A 408 -9.23 -1.39 8.08
CA GLY A 408 -10.25 -2.16 7.38
C GLY A 408 -9.58 -3.30 6.61
N THR A 409 -10.19 -4.47 6.66
CA THR A 409 -9.64 -5.67 6.02
C THR A 409 -10.57 -6.21 4.94
N ASP A 410 -10.06 -7.16 4.17
CA ASP A 410 -10.84 -7.78 3.10
C ASP A 410 -11.83 -8.86 3.60
N MET A 411 -11.72 -9.34 4.84
CA MET A 411 -12.54 -10.45 5.30
C MET A 411 -12.91 -10.47 6.78
N LEU A 412 -12.04 -9.94 7.63
CA LEU A 412 -12.24 -10.00 9.08
C LEU A 412 -12.83 -8.70 9.66
N GLY A 413 -13.37 -7.82 8.81
CA GLY A 413 -13.96 -6.56 9.21
C GLY A 413 -12.90 -5.53 9.59
N SER A 414 -13.04 -4.90 10.75
CA SER A 414 -12.11 -3.87 11.23
C SER A 414 -11.37 -4.27 12.49
N PHE A 415 -10.19 -3.68 12.66
CA PHE A 415 -9.38 -3.80 13.87
C PHE A 415 -8.95 -2.43 14.37
N LEU A 416 -8.73 -2.34 15.66
CA LEU A 416 -8.25 -1.15 16.35
C LEU A 416 -6.95 -1.45 17.09
N SER A 417 -5.98 -0.58 16.93
CA SER A 417 -4.82 -0.45 17.81
C SER A 417 -4.93 0.84 18.62
N THR A 418 -4.57 0.80 19.90
CA THR A 418 -4.43 1.98 20.77
C THR A 418 -2.98 2.21 21.20
N ASP A 419 -2.05 1.42 20.67
CA ASP A 419 -0.63 1.41 20.98
C ASP A 419 0.26 1.74 19.77
N ARG A 420 -0.25 2.64 18.92
CA ARG A 420 0.46 3.10 17.71
C ARG A 420 0.77 1.97 16.73
N GLY A 421 -0.17 1.04 16.54
CA GLY A 421 -0.04 -0.06 15.58
C GLY A 421 0.83 -1.23 16.03
N SER A 422 1.27 -1.31 17.30
CA SER A 422 2.07 -2.44 17.78
C SER A 422 1.24 -3.70 17.93
N SER A 423 0.00 -3.58 18.40
CA SER A 423 -0.95 -4.68 18.52
C SER A 423 -2.36 -4.24 18.14
N PHE A 424 -3.19 -5.18 17.72
CA PHE A 424 -4.54 -4.91 17.28
C PHE A 424 -5.56 -5.80 17.99
N VAL A 425 -6.76 -5.28 18.16
CA VAL A 425 -7.94 -6.03 18.64
C VAL A 425 -9.05 -5.92 17.60
N SER A 426 -9.86 -6.97 17.46
CA SER A 426 -11.01 -6.92 16.56
C SER A 426 -11.98 -5.83 17.00
N ALA A 427 -12.41 -5.00 16.08
CA ALA A 427 -13.33 -3.90 16.25
C ALA A 427 -14.51 -3.98 15.26
N GLY A 428 -14.80 -5.17 14.75
CA GLY A 428 -15.81 -5.42 13.71
C GLY A 428 -17.22 -5.75 14.22
N ALA A 429 -17.54 -5.52 15.50
CA ALA A 429 -18.89 -5.84 16.01
C ALA A 429 -19.97 -5.07 15.20
N GLY A 430 -21.01 -5.79 14.74
CA GLY A 430 -22.07 -5.25 13.90
C GLY A 430 -21.77 -5.22 12.40
N LEU A 431 -20.54 -5.49 11.97
CA LEU A 431 -20.24 -5.77 10.57
C LEU A 431 -20.72 -7.18 10.21
N PRO A 432 -21.30 -7.37 9.03
CA PRO A 432 -21.52 -8.73 8.51
C PRO A 432 -20.19 -9.48 8.39
N GLU A 433 -20.28 -10.81 8.39
CA GLU A 433 -19.11 -11.64 8.14
C GLU A 433 -18.51 -11.35 6.78
N ALA A 434 -17.17 -11.36 6.71
CA ALA A 434 -16.39 -11.21 5.49
C ALA A 434 -16.65 -9.87 4.74
N GLN A 435 -16.63 -8.76 5.46
CA GLN A 435 -16.75 -7.43 4.86
C GLN A 435 -15.40 -6.88 4.41
N TRP A 436 -15.43 -6.32 3.20
CA TRP A 436 -14.32 -5.60 2.59
C TRP A 436 -14.40 -4.11 2.94
N LEU A 437 -13.53 -3.61 3.79
CA LEU A 437 -13.49 -2.19 4.16
C LEU A 437 -12.27 -1.52 3.54
N GLN A 438 -12.47 -0.67 2.51
CA GLN A 438 -11.37 -0.13 1.71
C GLN A 438 -11.10 1.37 1.93
N SER A 439 -12.06 2.15 2.39
CA SER A 439 -11.87 3.56 2.70
C SER A 439 -12.44 3.86 4.09
N LEU A 440 -11.65 4.55 4.91
CA LEU A 440 -12.00 4.93 6.28
C LEU A 440 -11.83 6.44 6.44
N VAL A 441 -12.85 7.12 6.92
CA VAL A 441 -12.80 8.56 7.19
C VAL A 441 -13.44 8.91 8.53
N ARG A 442 -12.86 9.88 9.24
CA ARG A 442 -13.44 10.45 10.44
C ARG A 442 -14.37 11.60 10.06
N CYS A 443 -15.61 11.53 10.51
CA CYS A 443 -16.62 12.58 10.35
C CYS A 443 -17.15 13.00 11.74
N GLY A 444 -16.55 13.99 12.35
CA GLY A 444 -16.86 14.40 13.72
C GLY A 444 -16.64 13.25 14.73
N SER A 445 -17.69 12.80 15.39
CA SER A 445 -17.64 11.68 16.34
C SER A 445 -17.79 10.30 15.70
N GLN A 446 -17.98 10.22 14.37
CA GLN A 446 -18.23 8.98 13.64
C GLN A 446 -17.02 8.58 12.80
N ILE A 447 -16.82 7.26 12.63
CA ILE A 447 -15.97 6.70 11.58
C ILE A 447 -16.90 6.14 10.52
N ILE A 448 -16.67 6.50 9.27
CA ILE A 448 -17.37 5.96 8.12
C ILE A 448 -16.42 5.03 7.38
N ALA A 449 -16.92 3.85 7.05
CA ALA A 449 -16.19 2.88 6.25
C ALA A 449 -16.90 2.63 4.92
N GLY A 450 -16.18 2.82 3.82
CA GLY A 450 -16.60 2.42 2.49
C GLY A 450 -16.28 0.95 2.24
N SER A 451 -17.24 0.24 1.68
CA SER A 451 -17.14 -1.18 1.35
C SER A 451 -17.57 -1.42 -0.09
N LYS A 452 -17.31 -2.60 -0.61
CA LYS A 452 -17.71 -3.02 -1.97
C LYS A 452 -19.22 -3.17 -2.15
N ASP A 453 -19.98 -3.29 -1.09
CA ASP A 453 -21.43 -3.48 -1.19
C ASP A 453 -22.22 -2.35 -0.54
N ARG A 454 -21.59 -1.55 0.35
CA ARG A 454 -22.25 -0.44 1.06
C ARG A 454 -21.29 0.38 1.92
N MET A 455 -21.87 1.30 2.69
CA MET A 455 -21.15 2.01 3.74
C MET A 455 -21.55 1.48 5.12
N TYR A 456 -20.64 1.65 6.07
CA TYR A 456 -20.85 1.36 7.48
C TYR A 456 -20.47 2.58 8.30
N VAL A 457 -21.19 2.79 9.40
CA VAL A 457 -20.97 3.90 10.35
C VAL A 457 -20.69 3.33 11.72
N SER A 458 -19.66 3.85 12.38
CA SER A 458 -19.37 3.53 13.78
C SER A 458 -19.23 4.81 14.59
N PHE A 459 -19.73 4.80 15.83
CA PHE A 459 -19.57 5.89 16.77
C PHE A 459 -18.37 5.64 17.68
N GLY A 460 -17.63 6.70 18.01
CA GLY A 460 -16.48 6.60 18.89
C GLY A 460 -15.27 5.93 18.23
N LEU A 461 -14.80 4.82 18.82
CA LEU A 461 -13.56 4.15 18.44
C LEU A 461 -13.74 2.94 17.51
N GLY A 462 -14.81 2.89 16.71
CA GLY A 462 -15.00 1.81 15.74
C GLY A 462 -15.38 0.45 16.35
N GLN A 463 -15.84 0.41 17.59
CA GLN A 463 -16.12 -0.84 18.29
C GLN A 463 -17.46 -1.48 17.87
N GLN A 464 -18.41 -0.68 17.43
CA GLN A 464 -19.72 -1.14 16.96
C GLN A 464 -20.08 -0.42 15.66
N TRP A 465 -20.48 -1.18 14.66
CA TRP A 465 -20.81 -0.70 13.32
C TRP A 465 -22.31 -0.86 13.03
N TYR A 466 -22.82 0.05 12.23
CA TYR A 466 -24.23 0.11 11.81
C TYR A 466 -24.32 0.35 10.31
N VAL A 467 -25.35 -0.19 9.68
CA VAL A 467 -25.66 0.11 8.27
C VAL A 467 -26.58 1.34 8.24
N PRO A 468 -26.21 2.42 7.54
CA PRO A 468 -27.12 3.53 7.29
C PRO A 468 -28.35 3.07 6.51
N THR A 469 -29.55 3.48 6.92
CA THR A 469 -30.83 2.98 6.36
C THR A 469 -31.20 3.58 5.00
N CYS A 470 -30.42 4.51 4.49
CA CYS A 470 -30.81 5.41 3.39
C CYS A 470 -29.91 5.30 2.14
N LEU A 471 -28.96 4.37 2.11
CA LEU A 471 -28.19 4.10 0.89
C LEU A 471 -28.86 3.00 0.06
N PRO A 472 -28.83 3.11 -1.30
CA PRO A 472 -29.17 2.00 -2.14
C PRO A 472 -28.31 0.78 -1.78
N TYR A 473 -28.85 -0.40 -1.85
CA TYR A 473 -28.09 -1.64 -1.77
C TYR A 473 -27.15 -1.73 -2.96
N GLU A 474 -25.92 -2.24 -2.73
CA GLU A 474 -24.91 -2.51 -3.76
C GLU A 474 -24.19 -1.27 -4.31
N ILE A 475 -23.64 -0.45 -3.43
CA ILE A 475 -22.70 0.63 -3.82
C ILE A 475 -21.27 0.18 -3.48
N ASP A 476 -20.45 -0.06 -4.50
CA ASP A 476 -19.00 -0.27 -4.34
C ASP A 476 -18.33 1.10 -4.15
N VAL A 477 -18.04 1.46 -2.90
CA VAL A 477 -17.45 2.75 -2.53
C VAL A 477 -15.95 2.69 -2.77
N VAL A 478 -15.46 3.47 -3.70
CA VAL A 478 -14.03 3.57 -4.02
C VAL A 478 -13.31 4.44 -3.01
N ASP A 479 -13.79 5.66 -2.77
CA ASP A 479 -13.17 6.59 -1.84
C ASP A 479 -14.17 7.54 -1.18
N LEU A 480 -13.79 8.08 -0.01
CA LEU A 480 -14.59 8.93 0.86
C LEU A 480 -13.77 10.15 1.30
N THR A 481 -14.42 11.30 1.41
CA THR A 481 -13.84 12.50 2.03
C THR A 481 -14.89 13.32 2.76
N TRP A 482 -14.46 14.21 3.65
CA TRP A 482 -15.30 15.08 4.46
C TRP A 482 -14.69 16.46 4.60
N ASP A 483 -15.51 17.52 4.40
CA ASP A 483 -15.09 18.92 4.47
C ASP A 483 -15.34 19.58 5.84
N GLY A 484 -15.77 18.81 6.84
CA GLY A 484 -16.21 19.31 8.14
C GLY A 484 -17.72 19.47 8.26
N ARG A 485 -18.48 19.45 7.15
CA ARG A 485 -19.94 19.58 7.08
C ARG A 485 -20.57 18.59 6.11
N ILE A 486 -20.00 18.42 4.93
CA ILE A 486 -20.50 17.60 3.84
C ILE A 486 -19.57 16.40 3.65
N MET A 487 -20.17 15.25 3.53
CA MET A 487 -19.47 14.03 3.11
C MET A 487 -19.60 13.85 1.62
N TYR A 488 -18.54 13.36 1.00
CA TYR A 488 -18.50 13.02 -0.41
C TYR A 488 -18.00 11.61 -0.57
N HIS A 489 -18.54 10.88 -1.52
CA HIS A 489 -17.98 9.60 -1.95
C HIS A 489 -18.06 9.41 -3.46
N VAL A 490 -17.16 8.61 -3.95
CA VAL A 490 -17.17 8.11 -5.31
C VAL A 490 -17.29 6.59 -5.29
N SER A 491 -18.09 6.05 -6.19
CA SER A 491 -18.35 4.63 -6.34
C SER A 491 -17.84 4.10 -7.68
N TYR A 492 -17.65 2.79 -7.74
CA TYR A 492 -17.07 2.10 -8.91
C TYR A 492 -17.95 2.24 -10.18
N ASP A 493 -19.24 2.52 -10.02
CA ASP A 493 -20.15 2.85 -11.11
C ASP A 493 -19.92 4.24 -11.75
N GLY A 494 -18.88 4.96 -11.29
CA GLY A 494 -18.55 6.29 -11.79
C GLY A 494 -19.48 7.40 -11.28
N VAL A 495 -20.20 7.18 -10.18
CA VAL A 495 -21.12 8.18 -9.62
C VAL A 495 -20.51 8.85 -8.39
N LEU A 496 -20.45 10.17 -8.41
CA LEU A 496 -20.07 11.01 -7.28
C LEU A 496 -21.32 11.44 -6.50
N ARG A 497 -21.29 11.29 -5.19
CA ARG A 497 -22.42 11.63 -4.30
C ARG A 497 -21.96 12.45 -3.12
N TYR A 498 -22.88 13.24 -2.55
CA TYR A 498 -22.63 14.01 -1.34
C TYR A 498 -23.78 13.89 -0.34
N SER A 499 -23.48 14.12 0.95
CA SER A 499 -24.44 14.14 2.04
C SER A 499 -24.11 15.27 3.00
N SER A 500 -25.08 16.18 3.23
CA SER A 500 -25.01 17.22 4.27
C SER A 500 -25.52 16.74 5.63
N GLU A 501 -26.01 15.51 5.72
CA GLU A 501 -26.66 14.93 6.90
C GLU A 501 -25.85 13.76 7.48
N GLN A 502 -24.51 13.89 7.45
CA GLN A 502 -23.58 12.88 8.00
C GLN A 502 -23.82 11.45 7.46
N GLY A 503 -24.12 11.35 6.16
CA GLY A 503 -24.33 10.06 5.50
C GLY A 503 -25.74 9.48 5.64
N SER A 504 -26.70 10.24 6.19
CA SER A 504 -28.09 9.77 6.32
C SER A 504 -28.96 10.05 5.10
N ASN A 505 -28.55 10.93 4.21
CA ASN A 505 -29.20 11.20 2.93
C ASN A 505 -28.15 11.56 1.87
N TRP A 506 -28.21 10.91 0.71
CA TRP A 506 -27.23 11.09 -0.34
C TRP A 506 -27.85 11.63 -1.61
N GLN A 507 -27.20 12.62 -2.21
CA GLN A 507 -27.57 13.24 -3.47
C GLN A 507 -26.42 13.03 -4.49
N VAL A 508 -26.79 12.92 -5.76
CA VAL A 508 -25.79 12.83 -6.84
C VAL A 508 -25.22 14.22 -7.07
N LEU A 509 -23.89 14.30 -7.13
CA LEU A 509 -23.16 15.47 -7.52
C LEU A 509 -22.80 15.33 -9.00
N ASN A 510 -22.88 16.41 -9.77
CA ASN A 510 -22.41 16.39 -11.15
C ASN A 510 -20.93 16.05 -11.19
N SER A 511 -20.53 15.22 -12.13
CA SER A 511 -19.15 14.80 -12.33
C SER A 511 -18.66 15.22 -13.72
N PRO A 512 -17.35 15.38 -13.93
CA PRO A 512 -16.83 15.89 -15.20
C PRO A 512 -17.07 14.95 -16.39
N PHE A 513 -17.28 13.65 -16.10
CA PHE A 513 -17.46 12.61 -17.12
C PHE A 513 -18.52 11.60 -16.67
N GLU A 514 -19.26 11.05 -17.65
CA GLU A 514 -20.14 9.91 -17.44
C GLU A 514 -19.41 8.59 -17.79
N GLY A 515 -19.57 7.58 -16.96
CA GLY A 515 -19.04 6.22 -17.22
C GLY A 515 -17.53 6.06 -17.08
N VAL A 516 -16.84 7.02 -16.45
CA VAL A 516 -15.40 6.96 -16.15
C VAL A 516 -15.16 6.34 -14.78
N ASN A 517 -14.14 5.51 -14.67
CA ASN A 517 -13.69 4.97 -13.38
C ASN A 517 -12.96 6.05 -12.58
N TYR A 518 -13.56 6.49 -11.48
CA TYR A 518 -12.93 7.35 -10.50
C TYR A 518 -12.11 6.52 -9.51
N THR A 519 -10.94 7.04 -9.14
CA THR A 519 -9.94 6.28 -8.37
C THR A 519 -9.65 6.88 -7.01
N ALA A 520 -9.80 8.19 -6.85
CA ALA A 520 -9.51 8.90 -5.61
C ALA A 520 -10.35 10.17 -5.49
N LEU A 521 -10.68 10.55 -4.26
CA LEU A 521 -11.45 11.76 -3.96
C LEU A 521 -10.93 12.40 -2.68
N ARG A 522 -10.60 13.71 -2.71
CA ARG A 522 -10.20 14.46 -1.53
C ARG A 522 -10.75 15.88 -1.55
N TYR A 523 -11.17 16.34 -0.38
CA TYR A 523 -11.52 17.73 -0.14
C TYR A 523 -10.34 18.48 0.46
N HIS A 524 -10.05 19.67 -0.04
CA HIS A 524 -9.00 20.55 0.46
C HIS A 524 -9.27 22.01 0.04
N ASP A 525 -9.06 22.96 0.94
CA ASP A 525 -9.15 24.41 0.71
C ASP A 525 -10.39 24.85 -0.10
N ASN A 526 -11.58 24.46 0.41
CA ASN A 526 -12.88 24.75 -0.17
C ASN A 526 -13.19 24.10 -1.53
N GLY A 527 -12.42 23.10 -1.97
CA GLY A 527 -12.65 22.40 -3.21
C GLY A 527 -12.47 20.89 -3.14
N LEU A 528 -13.00 20.20 -4.14
CA LEU A 528 -12.89 18.77 -4.32
C LEU A 528 -11.88 18.46 -5.43
N TYR A 529 -10.96 17.57 -5.15
CA TYR A 529 -10.06 16.94 -6.11
C TYR A 529 -10.55 15.53 -6.42
N LEU A 530 -10.70 15.24 -7.71
CA LEU A 530 -11.21 13.98 -8.23
C LEU A 530 -10.19 13.34 -9.17
N GLY A 531 -9.65 12.21 -8.77
CA GLY A 531 -8.74 11.40 -9.58
C GLY A 531 -9.49 10.40 -10.45
N THR A 532 -9.01 10.20 -11.66
CA THR A 532 -9.63 9.33 -12.66
C THR A 532 -8.66 8.28 -13.18
N ARG A 533 -9.20 7.23 -13.78
CA ARG A 533 -8.42 6.33 -14.64
C ARG A 533 -8.39 6.90 -16.06
N GLU A 534 -7.19 7.21 -16.56
CA GLU A 534 -6.94 7.64 -17.95
C GLU A 534 -7.53 9.01 -18.36
N HIS A 535 -7.96 9.86 -17.39
CA HIS A 535 -8.47 11.21 -17.67
C HIS A 535 -7.88 12.28 -16.73
N GLY A 536 -6.81 11.97 -15.99
CA GLY A 536 -6.08 12.91 -15.15
C GLY A 536 -6.78 13.28 -13.83
N LEU A 537 -6.46 14.47 -13.34
CA LEU A 537 -6.97 15.04 -12.09
C LEU A 537 -7.91 16.22 -12.40
N HIS A 538 -9.03 16.28 -11.70
CA HIS A 538 -10.02 17.35 -11.82
C HIS A 538 -10.28 18.02 -10.48
N PHE A 539 -10.67 19.30 -10.55
CA PHE A 539 -10.94 20.13 -9.37
C PHE A 539 -12.26 20.90 -9.55
N THR A 540 -13.01 21.04 -8.47
CA THR A 540 -14.18 21.92 -8.38
C THR A 540 -14.22 22.63 -7.03
N ASP A 541 -14.58 23.92 -7.02
CA ASP A 541 -14.81 24.74 -5.82
C ASP A 541 -16.27 25.26 -5.73
N ASP A 542 -17.14 24.83 -6.66
CA ASP A 542 -18.53 25.27 -6.79
C ASP A 542 -19.54 24.10 -6.63
N MET A 543 -19.20 23.07 -5.84
CA MET A 543 -20.06 21.90 -5.63
C MET A 543 -20.37 21.13 -6.93
N GLY A 544 -19.40 21.06 -7.87
CA GLY A 544 -19.54 20.31 -9.10
C GLY A 544 -20.39 20.97 -10.19
N GLU A 545 -20.74 22.26 -10.04
CA GLU A 545 -21.36 23.01 -11.12
C GLU A 545 -20.41 23.13 -12.32
N THR A 546 -19.12 23.37 -12.03
CA THR A 546 -18.02 23.33 -13.01
C THR A 546 -16.84 22.53 -12.52
N TRP A 547 -16.17 21.86 -13.46
CA TRP A 547 -14.94 21.11 -13.19
C TRP A 547 -13.81 21.62 -14.06
N GLN A 548 -12.64 21.80 -13.46
CA GLN A 548 -11.41 22.22 -14.11
C GLN A 548 -10.43 21.05 -14.17
N SER A 549 -9.85 20.81 -15.35
CA SER A 549 -8.71 19.89 -15.49
C SER A 549 -7.48 20.50 -14.82
N VAL A 550 -6.70 19.70 -14.13
CA VAL A 550 -5.42 20.13 -13.56
C VAL A 550 -4.33 19.89 -14.61
N ASP A 551 -3.98 20.93 -15.36
CA ASP A 551 -3.07 20.86 -16.52
C ASP A 551 -1.62 20.46 -16.16
N ALA A 552 -1.25 20.45 -14.89
CA ALA A 552 0.07 20.01 -14.43
C ALA A 552 0.31 18.50 -14.59
N LEU A 553 -0.77 17.71 -14.63
CA LEU A 553 -0.73 16.29 -14.91
C LEU A 553 -1.07 16.05 -16.40
N PRO A 554 -0.51 14.98 -17.03
CA PRO A 554 -0.98 14.57 -18.35
C PRO A 554 -2.49 14.30 -18.35
N GLY A 555 -3.18 14.72 -19.40
CA GLY A 555 -4.64 14.60 -19.51
C GLY A 555 -5.14 13.15 -19.59
N ASP A 556 -4.25 12.20 -19.86
CA ASP A 556 -4.48 10.75 -19.89
C ASP A 556 -3.89 10.04 -18.65
N ALA A 557 -3.39 10.78 -17.65
CA ALA A 557 -2.83 10.19 -16.45
C ALA A 557 -3.88 9.41 -15.67
N THR A 558 -3.49 8.25 -15.17
CA THR A 558 -4.26 7.52 -14.16
C THR A 558 -3.79 7.95 -12.76
N VAL A 559 -4.65 8.66 -12.05
CA VAL A 559 -4.42 9.04 -10.66
C VAL A 559 -4.72 7.85 -9.75
N ARG A 560 -3.76 7.44 -8.92
CA ARG A 560 -3.94 6.32 -7.98
C ARG A 560 -4.33 6.78 -6.58
N ARG A 561 -3.72 7.85 -6.11
CA ARG A 561 -3.90 8.33 -4.75
C ARG A 561 -3.90 9.85 -4.70
N ILE A 562 -4.77 10.40 -3.89
CA ILE A 562 -4.76 11.81 -3.49
C ILE A 562 -4.71 11.84 -1.97
N ILE A 563 -3.80 12.60 -1.39
CA ILE A 563 -3.79 12.90 0.04
C ILE A 563 -3.74 14.40 0.26
N THR A 564 -4.24 14.82 1.40
CA THR A 564 -4.22 16.24 1.80
C THR A 564 -3.73 16.37 3.23
N THR A 565 -2.98 17.43 3.49
CA THR A 565 -2.69 17.96 4.83
C THR A 565 -3.37 19.31 4.97
N ASP A 566 -3.07 20.07 6.03
CA ASP A 566 -3.64 21.41 6.19
C ASP A 566 -3.21 22.39 5.08
N THR A 567 -2.08 22.13 4.41
CA THR A 567 -1.46 23.08 3.46
C THR A 567 -0.95 22.44 2.17
N ILE A 568 -1.11 21.13 1.99
CA ILE A 568 -0.56 20.40 0.83
C ILE A 568 -1.59 19.45 0.26
N VAL A 569 -1.67 19.40 -1.06
CA VAL A 569 -2.27 18.32 -1.82
C VAL A 569 -1.16 17.53 -2.49
N ALA A 570 -1.13 16.22 -2.33
CA ALA A 570 -0.20 15.32 -3.00
C ALA A 570 -0.95 14.26 -3.80
N VAL A 571 -0.46 13.99 -5.02
CA VAL A 571 -1.09 13.08 -5.98
C VAL A 571 -0.05 12.08 -6.48
N GLY A 572 -0.36 10.80 -6.38
CA GLY A 572 0.44 9.70 -6.93
C GLY A 572 -0.26 9.05 -8.12
N CYS A 573 0.51 8.77 -9.16
CA CYS A 573 0.00 8.27 -10.44
C CYS A 573 0.45 6.83 -10.73
N GLU A 574 -0.21 6.23 -11.73
CA GLU A 574 0.06 4.88 -12.26
C GLU A 574 1.46 4.76 -12.85
N ASP A 575 1.97 5.83 -13.46
CA ASP A 575 3.29 5.89 -14.09
C ASP A 575 4.45 6.11 -13.10
N GLY A 576 4.14 6.18 -11.80
CA GLY A 576 5.11 6.45 -10.73
C GLY A 576 5.39 7.93 -10.48
N SER A 577 4.76 8.84 -11.20
CA SER A 577 4.90 10.26 -10.96
C SER A 577 4.16 10.72 -9.71
N ILE A 578 4.72 11.72 -9.03
CA ILE A 578 4.14 12.36 -7.85
C ILE A 578 4.10 13.86 -8.06
N TYR A 579 2.94 14.45 -7.79
CA TYR A 579 2.69 15.89 -7.90
C TYR A 579 2.32 16.45 -6.53
N LEU A 580 2.82 17.66 -6.25
CA LEU A 580 2.53 18.40 -5.01
C LEU A 580 1.96 19.76 -5.36
N LYS A 581 1.03 20.21 -4.55
CA LYS A 581 0.56 21.60 -4.55
C LYS A 581 0.52 22.10 -3.11
N TYR A 582 1.20 23.19 -2.85
CA TYR A 582 1.04 23.95 -1.60
C TYR A 582 -0.11 24.95 -1.78
N ASP A 583 -0.74 25.35 -0.68
CA ASP A 583 -1.73 26.42 -0.72
C ASP A 583 -1.19 27.63 -1.43
N HIS A 584 -1.97 28.19 -2.33
CA HIS A 584 -1.62 29.38 -3.13
C HIS A 584 -0.39 29.23 -4.03
N SER A 585 0.08 28.01 -4.32
CA SER A 585 1.17 27.77 -5.26
C SER A 585 0.69 27.01 -6.51
N ASP A 586 1.53 27.00 -7.53
CA ASP A 586 1.37 26.11 -8.67
C ASP A 586 1.69 24.65 -8.29
N TRP A 587 1.25 23.73 -9.12
CA TRP A 587 1.60 22.31 -8.99
C TRP A 587 3.08 22.08 -9.33
N LEU A 588 3.75 21.27 -8.52
CA LEU A 588 5.13 20.85 -8.69
C LEU A 588 5.18 19.34 -8.89
N GLN A 589 5.75 18.88 -10.00
CA GLN A 589 6.14 17.48 -10.14
C GLN A 589 7.48 17.28 -9.41
N ILE A 590 7.53 16.34 -8.47
CA ILE A 590 8.79 15.94 -7.82
C ILE A 590 9.48 14.85 -8.62
N GLU A 591 10.79 14.70 -8.44
CA GLU A 591 11.55 13.62 -9.07
C GLU A 591 10.89 12.25 -8.83
N ASN A 592 10.85 11.39 -9.85
CA ASN A 592 10.29 10.05 -9.70
C ASN A 592 11.15 9.22 -8.75
N ILE A 593 10.50 8.32 -8.02
CA ILE A 593 11.20 7.30 -7.24
C ILE A 593 12.03 6.44 -8.22
N PRO A 594 13.30 6.08 -7.91
CA PRO A 594 14.13 5.30 -8.80
C PRO A 594 13.72 3.80 -8.84
N VAL A 595 12.42 3.55 -8.90
CA VAL A 595 11.78 2.23 -9.01
C VAL A 595 10.57 2.40 -9.90
N ASP A 596 10.50 1.62 -10.97
CA ASP A 596 9.38 1.69 -11.90
C ASP A 596 8.08 1.13 -11.30
N GLY A 597 6.96 1.72 -11.68
CA GLY A 597 5.62 1.25 -11.35
C GLY A 597 4.75 2.26 -10.61
N PRO A 598 3.46 1.93 -10.47
CA PRO A 598 2.48 2.81 -9.84
C PRO A 598 2.83 3.18 -8.40
N ILE A 599 2.39 4.37 -8.00
CA ILE A 599 2.38 4.79 -6.60
C ILE A 599 1.13 4.23 -5.94
N LEU A 600 1.30 3.34 -4.97
CA LEU A 600 0.18 2.71 -4.26
C LEU A 600 -0.37 3.57 -3.15
N ASP A 601 0.51 4.22 -2.40
CA ASP A 601 0.10 5.15 -1.34
C ASP A 601 1.15 6.25 -1.09
N ILE A 602 0.68 7.34 -0.52
CA ILE A 602 1.48 8.50 -0.13
C ILE A 602 1.08 8.91 1.29
N CYS A 603 2.04 9.36 2.08
CA CYS A 603 1.80 9.94 3.39
C CYS A 603 2.77 11.10 3.65
N ILE A 604 2.34 12.15 4.35
CA ILE A 604 3.17 13.32 4.69
C ILE A 604 3.26 13.45 6.20
N ASP A 605 4.46 13.67 6.72
CA ASP A 605 4.72 13.97 8.13
C ASP A 605 5.77 15.09 8.25
N GLY A 606 5.33 16.24 8.73
CA GLY A 606 6.20 17.40 8.86
C GLY A 606 6.81 17.84 7.55
N GLU A 607 8.12 17.66 7.40
CA GLU A 607 8.89 18.06 6.23
C GLU A 607 9.17 16.91 5.25
N ARG A 608 8.53 15.75 5.43
CA ARG A 608 8.76 14.54 4.61
C ARG A 608 7.52 14.07 3.92
N ILE A 609 7.70 13.64 2.70
CA ILE A 609 6.74 12.82 1.98
C ILE A 609 7.26 11.39 1.92
N TYR A 610 6.41 10.45 2.25
CA TYR A 610 6.63 9.01 2.13
C TYR A 610 5.76 8.48 1.01
N ALA A 611 6.31 7.62 0.18
CA ALA A 611 5.57 6.98 -0.90
C ALA A 611 5.93 5.51 -1.01
N SER A 612 4.96 4.70 -1.39
CA SER A 612 5.14 3.29 -1.70
C SER A 612 4.92 3.05 -3.19
N PRO A 613 5.99 2.84 -3.97
CA PRO A 613 5.84 2.30 -5.31
C PRO A 613 5.38 0.84 -5.23
N MET A 614 4.82 0.34 -6.31
CA MET A 614 4.33 -1.04 -6.41
C MET A 614 5.35 -2.10 -5.98
N ALA A 615 6.62 -1.89 -6.29
CA ALA A 615 7.72 -2.71 -5.80
C ALA A 615 8.74 -1.83 -5.07
N GLY A 616 9.39 -2.36 -4.03
CA GLY A 616 10.52 -1.67 -3.40
C GLY A 616 10.23 -1.00 -2.05
N GLY A 617 9.14 -1.38 -1.38
CA GLY A 617 8.86 -0.93 0.00
C GLY A 617 8.45 0.54 0.09
N ILE A 618 8.90 1.22 1.12
CA ILE A 618 8.63 2.64 1.34
C ILE A 618 9.88 3.47 1.04
N TRP A 619 9.67 4.59 0.38
CA TRP A 619 10.67 5.62 0.08
C TRP A 619 10.24 6.94 0.72
N TYR A 620 11.19 7.80 1.05
CA TYR A 620 10.91 9.14 1.51
C TYR A 620 11.81 10.17 0.84
N ILE A 621 11.31 11.39 0.77
CA ILE A 621 12.05 12.57 0.35
C ILE A 621 11.71 13.73 1.29
N GLU A 622 12.66 14.59 1.59
CA GLU A 622 12.36 15.85 2.25
C GLU A 622 11.50 16.71 1.32
N LEU A 623 10.41 17.25 1.82
CA LEU A 623 9.54 18.11 1.04
C LEU A 623 10.38 19.28 0.47
N PRO A 624 10.25 19.57 -0.83
CA PRO A 624 10.89 20.74 -1.37
C PRO A 624 10.42 21.96 -0.57
N PRO A 625 11.33 22.91 -0.26
CA PRO A 625 10.90 24.13 0.39
C PRO A 625 9.77 24.73 -0.45
N ILE A 626 8.75 25.26 0.23
CA ILE A 626 7.68 26.00 -0.46
C ILE A 626 8.40 26.92 -1.43
N PRO A 627 8.11 26.84 -2.76
CA PRO A 627 8.70 27.78 -3.69
C PRO A 627 8.37 29.13 -3.10
N ASP A 628 9.37 29.79 -2.53
CA ASP A 628 9.16 31.15 -2.11
C ASP A 628 8.60 31.87 -3.34
N ALA A 629 7.34 32.22 -3.28
CA ALA A 629 6.88 33.38 -4.00
C ALA A 629 7.61 34.59 -3.36
N VAL A 630 8.92 34.55 -3.43
CA VAL A 630 9.77 35.71 -3.20
C VAL A 630 9.73 36.52 -4.49
N ALA A 631 8.59 37.16 -4.68
CA ALA A 631 8.75 38.58 -4.95
C ALA A 631 9.69 39.08 -3.82
N GLU A 632 10.84 39.65 -4.16
CA GLU A 632 11.66 40.39 -3.21
C GLU A 632 10.72 41.31 -2.41
N PHE A 633 10.23 40.80 -1.25
CA PHE A 633 9.62 41.65 -0.27
C PHE A 633 10.78 42.37 0.38
N ASN A 634 11.03 43.58 -0.05
CA ASN A 634 11.59 44.61 0.84
C ASN A 634 10.92 44.36 2.18
N GLU A 635 11.68 44.08 3.22
CA GLU A 635 11.19 43.76 4.56
C GLU A 635 10.03 44.69 4.93
N ILE A 636 8.78 44.20 4.89
CA ILE A 636 7.62 44.98 5.28
C ILE A 636 7.73 45.16 6.79
N VAL A 637 8.30 46.27 7.20
CA VAL A 637 8.40 46.60 8.61
C VAL A 637 7.04 47.13 9.07
N LEU A 638 6.25 46.25 9.69
CA LEU A 638 5.05 46.67 10.42
C LEU A 638 5.40 46.87 11.88
N THR A 639 5.36 48.10 12.34
CA THR A 639 5.51 48.44 13.76
C THR A 639 4.15 48.80 14.37
N ILE A 640 3.87 48.26 15.54
CA ILE A 640 2.63 48.51 16.29
C ILE A 640 3.00 48.89 17.73
N THR A 641 2.68 50.10 18.10
CA THR A 641 3.02 50.65 19.44
C THR A 641 1.90 51.50 20.01
N PRO A 642 1.71 51.52 21.34
CA PRO A 642 2.33 50.63 22.32
C PRO A 642 1.77 49.20 22.28
N ASN A 643 2.52 48.25 22.76
CA ASN A 643 2.04 46.86 22.96
C ASN A 643 2.61 46.30 24.28
N PRO A 644 1.85 46.18 25.37
CA PRO A 644 0.38 46.34 25.47
C PRO A 644 -0.09 47.79 25.26
N ALA A 645 -1.33 47.91 24.74
CA ALA A 645 -2.03 49.17 24.52
C ALA A 645 -3.18 49.35 25.51
N SER A 646 -3.42 50.59 25.96
CA SER A 646 -4.54 50.88 26.84
C SER A 646 -5.56 51.88 26.26
N SER A 647 -5.18 52.72 25.34
CA SER A 647 -6.03 53.74 24.75
C SER A 647 -5.98 53.81 23.23
N PHE A 648 -4.82 53.63 22.66
CA PHE A 648 -4.66 53.62 21.19
C PHE A 648 -3.56 52.66 20.74
N LEU A 649 -3.59 52.28 19.47
CA LEU A 649 -2.55 51.58 18.74
C LEU A 649 -2.10 52.48 17.57
N ALA A 650 -0.83 52.80 17.52
CA ALA A 650 -0.19 53.43 16.36
C ALA A 650 0.42 52.30 15.49
N ILE A 651 -0.03 52.20 14.26
CA ILE A 651 0.34 51.16 13.31
C ILE A 651 1.06 51.86 12.17
N SER A 652 2.35 51.56 12.02
CA SER A 652 3.16 52.10 10.91
C SER A 652 3.60 50.97 10.00
N ALA A 653 3.38 51.14 8.71
CA ALA A 653 3.78 50.19 7.67
C ALA A 653 4.67 50.93 6.64
N GLY A 654 5.63 50.25 6.05
CA GLY A 654 6.49 50.83 5.01
C GLY A 654 5.71 51.30 3.77
N GLU A 655 6.38 52.07 2.91
CA GLU A 655 5.79 52.69 1.72
C GLU A 655 5.05 51.70 0.79
N SER A 656 5.40 50.43 0.83
CA SER A 656 4.80 49.35 0.03
C SER A 656 3.34 48.98 0.42
N LEU A 657 2.82 49.46 1.55
CA LEU A 657 1.48 49.21 2.06
C LEU A 657 0.60 50.47 2.14
N GLN A 658 0.90 51.49 1.40
CA GLN A 658 0.02 52.66 1.29
C GLN A 658 -1.30 52.27 0.62
N ASN A 659 -2.45 52.62 1.26
CA ASN A 659 -3.80 52.26 0.90
C ASN A 659 -4.20 50.79 1.20
N ALA A 660 -3.37 50.02 1.91
CA ALA A 660 -3.68 48.69 2.36
C ALA A 660 -4.92 48.68 3.30
N GLU A 661 -5.61 47.55 3.36
CA GLU A 661 -6.68 47.34 4.31
C GLU A 661 -6.13 46.92 5.68
N LEU A 662 -6.48 47.67 6.72
CA LEU A 662 -6.12 47.39 8.10
C LEU A 662 -7.31 46.80 8.82
N THR A 663 -7.19 45.56 9.32
CA THR A 663 -8.22 44.87 10.05
C THR A 663 -7.72 44.37 11.41
N VAL A 664 -8.52 44.52 12.45
CA VAL A 664 -8.22 43.99 13.79
C VAL A 664 -9.22 42.91 14.15
N TYR A 665 -8.71 41.75 14.54
CA TYR A 665 -9.50 40.57 14.92
C TYR A 665 -9.29 40.28 16.40
N ASN A 666 -10.32 39.75 17.06
CA ASN A 666 -10.18 39.14 18.38
C ASN A 666 -9.74 37.64 18.24
N LEU A 667 -9.53 36.97 19.37
CA LEU A 667 -9.15 35.54 19.41
C LEU A 667 -10.14 34.56 18.71
N GLN A 668 -11.40 34.97 18.53
CA GLN A 668 -12.43 34.20 17.85
C GLN A 668 -12.51 34.52 16.35
N GLY A 669 -11.58 35.28 15.82
CA GLY A 669 -11.56 35.68 14.41
C GLY A 669 -12.59 36.75 14.03
N LYS A 670 -13.35 37.30 15.02
CA LYS A 670 -14.32 38.34 14.76
C LYS A 670 -13.61 39.66 14.51
N VAL A 671 -13.99 40.36 13.40
CA VAL A 671 -13.51 41.69 13.09
C VAL A 671 -13.99 42.68 14.14
N CYS A 672 -13.04 43.36 14.80
CA CYS A 672 -13.29 44.42 15.78
C CYS A 672 -13.13 45.81 15.20
N TYR A 673 -12.29 45.93 14.18
CA TYR A 673 -12.03 47.19 13.50
C TYR A 673 -11.55 46.95 12.05
N ASN A 674 -11.97 47.78 11.13
CA ASN A 674 -11.51 47.73 9.75
C ASN A 674 -11.44 49.14 9.15
N CYS A 675 -10.35 49.48 8.47
CA CYS A 675 -10.22 50.73 7.71
C CYS A 675 -9.15 50.59 6.59
N LYS A 676 -9.13 51.52 5.62
CA LYS A 676 -8.00 51.67 4.70
C LYS A 676 -6.93 52.55 5.36
N MET A 677 -5.68 52.13 5.24
CA MET A 677 -4.55 52.91 5.71
C MET A 677 -4.46 54.21 4.93
N ARG A 678 -4.21 55.34 5.64
CA ARG A 678 -3.98 56.65 5.06
C ARG A 678 -2.53 57.04 5.30
N GLY A 679 -1.68 56.81 4.30
CA GLY A 679 -0.24 57.00 4.43
C GLY A 679 0.46 55.84 5.16
N ASP A 680 1.64 56.09 5.68
CA ASP A 680 2.55 55.14 6.33
C ASP A 680 2.23 54.86 7.81
N ARG A 681 1.32 55.64 8.42
CA ARG A 681 0.95 55.53 9.85
C ARG A 681 -0.53 55.79 10.08
N ASN A 682 -1.17 54.89 10.84
CA ASN A 682 -2.54 55.04 11.31
C ASN A 682 -2.60 54.86 12.83
N GLU A 683 -3.47 55.65 13.49
CA GLU A 683 -3.80 55.47 14.91
C GLU A 683 -5.25 55.02 15.05
N ILE A 684 -5.46 53.97 15.82
CA ILE A 684 -6.80 53.45 16.13
C ILE A 684 -7.04 53.52 17.65
N SER A 685 -8.21 54.00 18.06
CA SER A 685 -8.65 53.94 19.45
C SER A 685 -8.98 52.50 19.81
N VAL A 686 -8.48 52.07 20.96
CA VAL A 686 -8.79 50.73 21.50
C VAL A 686 -9.49 50.80 22.85
N CYS A 687 -9.94 51.99 23.25
CA CYS A 687 -10.62 52.21 24.55
C CYS A 687 -11.87 51.34 24.72
N ASP A 688 -12.56 51.03 23.62
CA ASP A 688 -13.80 50.20 23.63
C ASP A 688 -13.55 48.72 23.44
N PHE A 689 -12.27 48.32 23.30
CA PHE A 689 -11.92 46.91 23.13
C PHE A 689 -11.75 46.23 24.49
N PRO A 690 -12.36 45.10 24.75
CA PRO A 690 -12.08 44.33 25.97
C PRO A 690 -10.58 44.02 26.14
N THR A 691 -10.14 44.01 27.39
CA THR A 691 -8.76 43.54 27.70
C THR A 691 -8.57 42.11 27.12
N GLY A 692 -7.50 41.89 26.33
CA GLY A 692 -7.25 40.62 25.67
C GLY A 692 -6.20 40.67 24.57
N ILE A 693 -6.08 39.55 23.85
CA ILE A 693 -5.20 39.38 22.71
C ILE A 693 -5.99 39.66 21.43
N TYR A 694 -5.37 40.43 20.54
CA TYR A 694 -5.92 40.75 19.21
C TYR A 694 -4.83 40.56 18.14
N PHE A 695 -5.30 40.43 16.89
CA PHE A 695 -4.44 40.33 15.71
C PHE A 695 -4.73 41.50 14.79
N VAL A 696 -3.70 42.22 14.43
CA VAL A 696 -3.74 43.31 13.44
C VAL A 696 -3.24 42.78 12.12
N LYS A 697 -4.09 42.73 11.10
CA LYS A 697 -3.77 42.40 9.73
C LYS A 697 -3.72 43.69 8.89
N VAL A 698 -2.66 43.85 8.14
CA VAL A 698 -2.53 44.89 7.10
C VAL A 698 -2.36 44.18 5.78
N ALA A 699 -3.28 44.37 4.85
CA ALA A 699 -3.33 43.67 3.56
C ALA A 699 -3.33 44.67 2.40
N GLY A 700 -2.33 44.61 1.53
CA GLY A 700 -2.26 45.32 0.24
C GLY A 700 -2.70 44.38 -0.90
N ASP A 701 -2.58 44.85 -2.16
CA ASP A 701 -3.03 44.14 -3.36
C ASP A 701 -2.33 42.75 -3.53
N ASN A 702 -1.06 42.62 -3.12
CA ASN A 702 -0.28 41.39 -3.34
C ASN A 702 0.39 40.86 -2.07
N ALA A 703 0.14 41.44 -0.89
CA ALA A 703 0.79 41.04 0.36
C ALA A 703 -0.03 41.40 1.59
N TYR A 704 0.08 40.60 2.64
CA TYR A 704 -0.45 40.95 3.95
C TYR A 704 0.55 40.61 5.05
N ILE A 705 0.42 41.30 6.17
CA ILE A 705 1.19 41.03 7.38
C ILE A 705 0.26 41.01 8.59
N VAL A 706 0.47 40.08 9.51
CA VAL A 706 -0.30 39.95 10.76
C VAL A 706 0.63 40.09 11.95
N ARG A 707 0.22 40.89 12.97
CA ARG A 707 0.95 41.04 14.23
C ARG A 707 -0.01 40.87 15.40
N LYS A 708 0.47 40.17 16.41
CA LYS A 708 -0.24 40.03 17.68
C LYS A 708 -0.08 41.31 18.53
N VAL A 709 -1.18 41.78 19.09
CA VAL A 709 -1.19 42.93 20.05
C VAL A 709 -1.95 42.52 21.32
N VAL A 710 -1.58 43.13 22.43
CA VAL A 710 -2.23 42.96 23.72
C VAL A 710 -2.92 44.27 24.08
N ILE A 711 -4.18 44.26 24.41
CA ILE A 711 -4.94 45.40 24.95
C ILE A 711 -5.16 45.13 26.41
N GLN A 712 -4.78 46.15 27.23
CA GLN A 712 -4.83 46.06 28.69
C GLN A 712 -5.26 47.44 29.26
N HIS A 713 -6.46 47.52 29.78
CA HIS A 713 -7.01 48.66 30.47
C HIS A 713 -6.79 48.59 31.98
#